data_89d8fc780b3ae4cb075e935b4c315b6f
#
_entry.id   89d8fc780b3ae4cb075e935b4c315b6f
#
_cell.length_a   1.000
_cell.length_b   1.000
_cell.length_c   1.000
_cell.angle_alpha   90.00
_cell.angle_beta   90.00
_cell.angle_gamma   90.00
#
_symmetry.space_group_name_H-M   'P 1'
#
loop_
_entity.id
_entity.type
_entity.pdbx_description
1 polymer ?
#
loop_
_entity_poly.entity_id
_entity_poly.type
_entity_poly.pdbx_seq_one_letter_code
_entity_poly.pdbx_strand_id
1 'polypeptide(L)'
;SRSLITLDADHADDDFLFAAELVLGGCAYVVYSTHSHRPNKPKYRLIAPVNRPMSPDEFAAVSRKVAEQIGMHYFDKKSFEIQQLMYLPSCSKDAEPVLKVYEGDPVNVDAVLVEYDDWRNPLEWPRHPDDKTLQRQTGKRRMEDPRAKQGVVGAFCRCYSISEAIATFLPDVYEPVDESLTRYTYVGATGYGGLVVYDNDTFAYSHHESDPVGGKEVNAFDLVRIHKFGKLDEGIGEETEINQRPSYLAMRHYAETLDAVRELRQTEATAELQSEFGDGVFDTEAGANEVDNKIAIDLSRIKIPFGFKVIEGKLFEVKETKNDIKHVPVCDCLVAVTGRHINLTDGAHGLDVTWKNGEEVKTISNTRSTFMDSKKIINLADYGLPVHSGNARALTSYLSRFESENEQSIKTELVSNQMGWMKGGFLLGERFIGEEPIQFLPKDAGDGQTAKGFHIKGEAEKTFEVLRQVQKYTPVMMAIYAALAAPLIGLIGESSFIFELAGGTSKGKTTALRIAASLFGCPDEQKPGFFKQWNLTKVYIERYAATMNNLPLFIDDTKKADPKMIPPTIYQFCSGQGRGRGSLKGSQIGATWCTVLLTTGEQKLSSFSKDGGAVGRILSLHGSPFESTDMETGTMIEQINETISGHYGHLAELWIRHLMASDKSRIREQIAQAGAEYKHLASGRGEVAMRLSRAMAIVDVAGRMFDECFDLKLFNAEGMRQEWIKLLTGSTEINRPLEALEDVLGWVAAHHRQFLKGDETTHYGPLLSGRIKKDEAIIIGEQLDTYLQSRGYEPTSIAKAWKEKGWLNTEDGRLKKTARIGAARVKAYCINLEKTGWPFEIPEDFSEFQNE
;
A
#
# COMPACT_ATOMS: atom_id res chain seq x y z
N SER A 1 30.48 32.16 19.83
CA SER A 1 30.87 31.50 18.54
C SER A 1 32.29 30.96 18.63
N ARG A 2 32.55 29.85 17.90
CA ARG A 2 33.90 29.27 17.76
C ARG A 2 34.31 29.21 16.29
N SER A 3 35.58 29.45 16.04
CA SER A 3 36.21 29.39 14.71
C SER A 3 37.16 28.18 14.56
N LEU A 4 37.14 27.28 15.54
CA LEU A 4 37.98 26.08 15.57
C LEU A 4 37.14 24.87 16.02
N ILE A 5 37.32 23.74 15.39
CA ILE A 5 36.98 22.43 15.92
C ILE A 5 38.09 22.02 16.85
N THR A 6 37.79 21.61 18.07
CA THR A 6 38.76 21.23 19.10
C THR A 6 38.33 19.89 19.74
N LEU A 7 39.12 18.85 19.52
CA LEU A 7 38.82 17.50 19.98
C LEU A 7 39.98 16.93 20.82
N ASP A 8 39.67 16.41 22.01
CA ASP A 8 40.64 15.80 22.93
C ASP A 8 40.56 14.27 22.77
N ALA A 9 41.57 13.66 22.17
CA ALA A 9 41.63 12.23 21.88
C ALA A 9 42.36 11.48 23.01
N ASP A 10 41.66 11.27 24.11
CA ASP A 10 42.20 10.64 25.35
C ASP A 10 42.25 9.10 25.22
N HIS A 11 41.61 8.52 24.21
CA HIS A 11 41.52 7.08 23.91
C HIS A 11 42.14 6.73 22.56
N ALA A 12 43.10 7.52 22.09
CA ALA A 12 43.80 7.27 20.83
C ALA A 12 44.63 5.98 20.88
N ASP A 13 44.75 5.34 19.72
CA ASP A 13 45.61 4.19 19.44
C ASP A 13 46.56 4.50 18.27
N ASP A 14 47.26 3.48 17.76
CA ASP A 14 48.24 3.65 16.69
C ASP A 14 47.60 4.07 15.36
N ASP A 15 46.28 3.77 15.15
CA ASP A 15 45.55 4.06 13.92
C ASP A 15 44.92 5.48 13.93
N PHE A 16 44.87 6.16 15.08
CA PHE A 16 44.22 7.46 15.22
C PHE A 16 44.73 8.52 14.23
N LEU A 17 46.06 8.62 14.08
CA LEU A 17 46.67 9.63 13.20
C LEU A 17 46.33 9.36 11.73
N PHE A 18 46.26 8.09 11.33
CA PHE A 18 45.83 7.67 9.98
C PHE A 18 44.34 7.94 9.77
N ALA A 19 43.49 7.64 10.74
CA ALA A 19 42.06 7.91 10.67
C ALA A 19 41.77 9.42 10.55
N ALA A 20 42.45 10.22 11.30
CA ALA A 20 42.32 11.69 11.20
C ALA A 20 42.78 12.22 9.82
N GLU A 21 43.88 11.71 9.26
CA GLU A 21 44.37 12.09 7.95
C GLU A 21 43.42 11.62 6.84
N LEU A 22 42.80 10.46 6.97
CA LEU A 22 41.82 9.94 6.01
C LEU A 22 40.57 10.84 5.93
N VAL A 23 40.10 11.32 7.06
CA VAL A 23 38.86 12.15 7.15
C VAL A 23 39.13 13.62 6.83
N LEU A 24 40.23 14.17 7.36
CA LEU A 24 40.57 15.57 7.18
C LEU A 24 41.57 15.82 6.04
N GLY A 25 41.79 14.82 5.18
CA GLY A 25 42.68 14.97 4.02
C GLY A 25 42.30 16.14 3.14
N GLY A 26 43.25 17.07 2.93
CA GLY A 26 43.04 18.35 2.22
C GLY A 26 42.58 19.51 3.10
N CYS A 27 42.24 19.27 4.37
CA CYS A 27 41.94 20.33 5.34
C CYS A 27 43.19 20.71 6.12
N ALA A 28 43.20 21.96 6.62
CA ALA A 28 44.18 22.43 7.59
C ALA A 28 43.84 21.90 8.98
N TYR A 29 44.76 21.24 9.64
CA TYR A 29 44.60 20.86 11.06
C TYR A 29 45.94 20.61 11.74
N VAL A 30 45.91 20.62 13.05
CA VAL A 30 47.07 20.31 13.89
C VAL A 30 46.71 19.22 14.89
N VAL A 31 47.56 18.22 15.00
CA VAL A 31 47.52 17.24 16.06
C VAL A 31 48.75 17.34 16.93
N TYR A 32 48.57 17.45 18.24
CA TYR A 32 49.68 17.47 19.18
C TYR A 32 49.40 16.60 20.41
N SER A 33 50.50 16.07 21.01
CA SER A 33 50.40 15.19 22.19
C SER A 33 50.10 16.02 23.45
N THR A 34 49.25 15.41 24.32
CA THR A 34 48.97 16.01 25.66
C THR A 34 50.08 15.72 26.67
N HIS A 35 50.08 16.40 27.83
CA HIS A 35 51.07 16.19 28.90
C HIS A 35 51.14 14.74 29.38
N SER A 36 50.04 14.01 29.38
CA SER A 36 49.93 12.63 29.81
C SER A 36 50.13 11.59 28.69
N HIS A 37 50.51 12.01 27.50
CA HIS A 37 50.82 11.14 26.36
C HIS A 37 51.99 10.20 26.68
N ARG A 38 51.89 8.99 26.24
CA ARG A 38 52.95 7.95 26.25
C ARG A 38 52.87 7.16 24.93
N PRO A 39 54.01 6.62 24.42
CA PRO A 39 53.98 5.83 23.19
C PRO A 39 53.07 4.58 23.25
N ASN A 40 52.93 3.93 24.39
CA ASN A 40 52.05 2.80 24.62
C ASN A 40 50.60 3.18 25.05
N LYS A 41 50.36 4.48 25.28
CA LYS A 41 49.05 5.01 25.58
C LYS A 41 48.94 6.42 24.96
N PRO A 42 48.80 6.50 23.65
CA PRO A 42 48.83 7.80 22.98
C PRO A 42 47.65 8.66 23.39
N LYS A 43 47.88 9.95 23.56
CA LYS A 43 46.86 10.95 23.83
C LYS A 43 47.16 12.21 23.04
N TYR A 44 46.17 12.62 22.25
CA TYR A 44 46.34 13.73 21.31
C TYR A 44 45.24 14.77 21.47
N ARG A 45 45.52 16.00 20.97
CA ARG A 45 44.52 17.01 20.67
C ARG A 45 44.55 17.34 19.20
N LEU A 46 43.36 17.36 18.61
CA LEU A 46 43.13 17.73 17.23
C LEU A 46 42.48 19.11 17.21
N ILE A 47 43.04 20.03 16.45
CA ILE A 47 42.51 21.39 16.24
C ILE A 47 42.43 21.64 14.75
N ALA A 48 41.25 21.99 14.24
CA ALA A 48 41.04 22.33 12.83
C ALA A 48 40.34 23.70 12.72
N PRO A 49 40.84 24.62 11.89
CA PRO A 49 40.15 25.88 11.61
C PRO A 49 38.91 25.60 10.75
N VAL A 50 37.91 26.45 10.90
CA VAL A 50 36.68 26.38 10.09
C VAL A 50 36.53 27.63 9.24
N ASN A 51 35.85 27.51 8.10
CA ASN A 51 35.67 28.57 7.09
C ASN A 51 34.84 29.78 7.58
N ARG A 52 34.02 29.59 8.62
CA ARG A 52 33.24 30.64 9.30
C ARG A 52 33.04 30.33 10.79
N PRO A 53 32.80 31.38 11.67
CA PRO A 53 32.44 31.12 13.06
C PRO A 53 31.16 30.29 13.20
N MET A 54 31.16 29.33 14.13
CA MET A 54 30.03 28.48 14.48
C MET A 54 29.27 28.97 15.70
N SER A 55 27.96 28.86 15.72
CA SER A 55 27.13 28.97 16.93
C SER A 55 27.42 27.79 17.89
N PRO A 56 26.92 27.81 19.14
CA PRO A 56 27.08 26.69 20.07
C PRO A 56 26.59 25.34 19.53
N ASP A 57 25.44 25.34 18.87
CA ASP A 57 24.85 24.11 18.35
C ASP A 57 25.53 23.62 17.06
N GLU A 58 25.89 24.55 16.17
CA GLU A 58 26.71 24.21 15.01
C GLU A 58 28.03 23.56 15.44
N PHE A 59 28.67 24.14 16.50
CA PHE A 59 29.88 23.54 17.02
C PHE A 59 29.67 22.13 17.54
N ALA A 60 28.58 21.87 18.28
CA ALA A 60 28.29 20.56 18.80
C ALA A 60 27.97 19.57 17.66
N ALA A 61 27.17 19.97 16.67
CA ALA A 61 26.83 19.14 15.50
C ALA A 61 28.08 18.84 14.66
N VAL A 62 28.83 19.87 14.24
CA VAL A 62 30.01 19.72 13.37
C VAL A 62 31.10 18.91 14.07
N SER A 63 31.40 19.21 15.35
CA SER A 63 32.46 18.51 16.10
C SER A 63 32.11 17.03 16.28
N ARG A 64 30.84 16.68 16.54
CA ARG A 64 30.39 15.31 16.67
C ARG A 64 30.41 14.56 15.31
N LYS A 65 30.07 15.22 14.21
CA LYS A 65 30.09 14.62 12.89
C LYS A 65 31.53 14.30 12.45
N VAL A 66 32.43 15.24 12.63
CA VAL A 66 33.87 15.03 12.36
C VAL A 66 34.43 13.91 13.25
N ALA A 67 34.06 13.90 14.55
CA ALA A 67 34.50 12.84 15.46
C ALA A 67 33.90 11.46 15.10
N GLU A 68 32.67 11.39 14.60
CA GLU A 68 32.05 10.15 14.10
C GLU A 68 32.85 9.58 12.93
N GLN A 69 33.20 10.42 11.96
CA GLN A 69 33.94 10.02 10.76
C GLN A 69 35.37 9.55 11.08
N ILE A 70 36.06 10.19 12.04
CA ILE A 70 37.39 9.77 12.49
C ILE A 70 37.31 8.51 13.37
N GLY A 71 36.30 8.44 14.24
CA GLY A 71 36.06 7.38 15.22
C GLY A 71 35.71 8.01 16.58
N MET A 72 34.39 8.03 16.87
CA MET A 72 33.85 8.68 18.08
C MET A 72 34.49 8.17 19.37
N HIS A 73 34.91 6.93 19.44
CA HIS A 73 35.51 6.27 20.60
C HIS A 73 36.91 6.80 20.98
N TYR A 74 37.59 7.54 20.10
CA TYR A 74 38.88 8.13 20.37
C TYR A 74 38.80 9.36 21.32
N PHE A 75 37.67 10.06 21.31
CA PHE A 75 37.54 11.41 21.88
C PHE A 75 36.89 11.41 23.26
N ASP A 76 37.24 12.42 24.07
CA ASP A 76 36.55 12.70 25.34
C ASP A 76 35.20 13.39 25.03
N LYS A 77 34.15 12.94 25.69
CA LYS A 77 32.79 13.52 25.60
C LYS A 77 32.74 15.03 25.80
N LYS A 78 33.56 15.57 26.68
CA LYS A 78 33.62 17.01 26.95
C LYS A 78 34.11 17.83 25.76
N SER A 79 34.78 17.24 24.79
CA SER A 79 35.21 17.90 23.56
C SER A 79 34.08 18.54 22.77
N PHE A 80 32.85 18.06 22.95
CA PHE A 80 31.65 18.54 22.26
C PHE A 80 30.95 19.69 22.99
N GLU A 81 31.46 20.10 24.17
CA GLU A 81 30.93 21.22 24.92
C GLU A 81 31.64 22.52 24.49
N ILE A 82 30.89 23.57 24.13
CA ILE A 82 31.46 24.81 23.59
C ILE A 82 32.40 25.54 24.58
N GLN A 83 32.21 25.36 25.87
CA GLN A 83 33.01 25.95 26.93
C GLN A 83 34.29 25.15 27.27
N GLN A 84 34.47 23.97 26.68
CA GLN A 84 35.65 23.14 26.98
C GLN A 84 36.95 23.87 26.61
N LEU A 85 37.83 23.99 27.59
CA LEU A 85 39.14 24.63 27.42
C LEU A 85 40.12 23.61 26.82
N MET A 86 40.94 24.08 25.86
CA MET A 86 42.05 23.31 25.33
C MET A 86 43.36 23.93 25.81
N TYR A 87 44.16 23.12 26.48
CA TYR A 87 45.48 23.55 26.96
C TYR A 87 46.48 23.55 25.79
N LEU A 88 47.45 24.48 25.85
CA LEU A 88 48.58 24.51 24.94
C LEU A 88 49.41 23.21 25.00
N PRO A 89 50.12 22.87 23.92
CA PRO A 89 51.01 21.71 23.91
C PRO A 89 51.96 21.73 25.10
N SER A 90 52.04 20.62 25.82
CA SER A 90 52.95 20.42 26.93
C SER A 90 53.39 18.94 26.97
N CYS A 91 54.61 18.67 27.40
CA CYS A 91 55.19 17.34 27.47
C CYS A 91 55.81 17.12 28.84
N SER A 92 55.69 15.92 29.38
CA SER A 92 56.45 15.52 30.56
C SER A 92 57.92 15.23 30.17
N LYS A 93 58.87 15.35 31.13
CA LYS A 93 60.31 15.18 30.85
C LYS A 93 60.72 13.80 30.31
N ASP A 94 59.86 12.81 30.50
CA ASP A 94 60.05 11.40 30.18
C ASP A 94 59.16 10.95 28.98
N ALA A 95 58.64 11.89 28.21
CA ALA A 95 57.84 11.57 27.04
C ALA A 95 58.32 12.32 25.77
N GLU A 96 58.19 11.68 24.62
CA GLU A 96 58.47 12.32 23.33
C GLU A 96 57.25 13.09 22.85
N PRO A 97 57.39 14.42 22.60
CA PRO A 97 56.26 15.20 22.08
C PRO A 97 56.01 14.89 20.64
N VAL A 98 54.72 14.74 20.28
CA VAL A 98 54.26 14.63 18.90
C VAL A 98 53.56 15.95 18.53
N LEU A 99 54.01 16.54 17.40
CA LEU A 99 53.35 17.70 16.77
C LEU A 99 53.32 17.44 15.26
N LYS A 100 52.13 17.35 14.71
CA LYS A 100 51.91 17.24 13.27
C LYS A 100 51.04 18.39 12.80
N VAL A 101 51.48 19.09 11.79
CA VAL A 101 50.75 20.20 11.18
C VAL A 101 50.46 19.82 9.74
N TYR A 102 49.21 19.92 9.39
CA TYR A 102 48.72 19.62 8.04
C TYR A 102 48.20 20.93 7.43
N GLU A 103 48.73 21.27 6.26
CA GLU A 103 48.30 22.44 5.49
C GLU A 103 47.12 22.06 4.57
N GLY A 104 46.19 22.98 4.40
CA GLY A 104 45.00 22.77 3.58
C GLY A 104 43.95 23.85 3.76
N ASP A 105 42.75 23.63 3.28
CA ASP A 105 41.64 24.56 3.45
C ASP A 105 40.99 24.42 4.84
N PRO A 106 40.39 25.47 5.39
CA PRO A 106 39.57 25.35 6.60
C PRO A 106 38.41 24.37 6.38
N VAL A 107 38.03 23.62 7.41
CA VAL A 107 36.85 22.72 7.35
C VAL A 107 35.62 23.54 7.00
N ASN A 108 34.88 23.12 6.00
CA ASN A 108 33.66 23.78 5.55
C ASN A 108 32.48 23.41 6.47
N VAL A 109 32.04 24.34 7.30
CA VAL A 109 30.94 24.15 8.27
C VAL A 109 29.65 23.75 7.58
N ASP A 110 29.30 24.45 6.50
CA ASP A 110 28.01 24.21 5.81
C ASP A 110 28.00 22.86 5.09
N ALA A 111 29.14 22.42 4.56
CA ALA A 111 29.26 21.09 3.95
C ALA A 111 29.06 19.97 4.99
N VAL A 112 29.58 20.13 6.22
CA VAL A 112 29.36 19.14 7.29
C VAL A 112 27.92 19.17 7.78
N LEU A 113 27.31 20.35 7.89
CA LEU A 113 25.92 20.50 8.35
C LEU A 113 24.89 19.92 7.35
N VAL A 114 25.16 19.95 6.06
CA VAL A 114 24.32 19.36 5.01
C VAL A 114 24.29 17.83 5.08
N GLU A 115 25.23 17.18 5.75
CA GLU A 115 25.22 15.73 5.97
C GLU A 115 24.14 15.25 6.97
N TYR A 116 23.50 16.17 7.67
CA TYR A 116 22.33 15.91 8.53
C TYR A 116 21.04 16.15 7.75
N ASP A 117 19.98 15.40 8.04
CA ASP A 117 18.64 15.72 7.58
C ASP A 117 18.16 17.06 8.18
N ASP A 118 18.32 17.21 9.49
CA ASP A 118 18.24 18.49 10.21
C ASP A 118 19.27 18.56 11.35
N TRP A 119 20.37 19.28 11.13
CA TRP A 119 21.45 19.42 12.13
C TRP A 119 21.02 20.12 13.44
N ARG A 120 19.87 20.81 13.44
CA ARG A 120 19.31 21.44 14.64
C ARG A 120 18.66 20.43 15.57
N ASN A 121 18.35 19.25 15.06
CA ASN A 121 17.80 18.14 15.83
C ASN A 121 18.95 17.44 16.62
N PRO A 122 19.04 17.60 17.95
CA PRO A 122 20.11 16.96 18.74
C PRO A 122 20.07 15.43 18.73
N LEU A 123 18.92 14.83 18.34
CA LEU A 123 18.76 13.38 18.26
C LEU A 123 19.46 12.79 17.03
N GLU A 124 19.75 13.59 16.02
CA GLU A 124 20.51 13.21 14.82
C GLU A 124 22.02 13.30 15.03
N TRP A 125 22.46 13.97 16.11
CA TRP A 125 23.87 14.11 16.38
C TRP A 125 24.52 12.77 16.71
N PRO A 126 25.70 12.48 16.15
CA PRO A 126 26.44 11.27 16.46
C PRO A 126 26.69 11.15 17.98
N ARG A 127 26.42 9.95 18.51
CA ARG A 127 26.47 9.72 19.97
C ARG A 127 27.82 9.27 20.42
N HIS A 128 28.27 9.82 21.56
CA HIS A 128 29.42 9.28 22.25
C HIS A 128 29.02 8.05 23.07
N PRO A 129 29.88 6.99 23.19
CA PRO A 129 29.59 5.78 23.96
C PRO A 129 29.18 6.05 25.43
N ASP A 130 29.66 7.15 26.02
CA ASP A 130 29.39 7.56 27.43
C ASP A 130 28.18 8.50 27.59
N ASP A 131 27.39 8.72 26.56
CA ASP A 131 26.18 9.58 26.60
C ASP A 131 25.03 8.84 27.35
N LYS A 132 25.12 8.79 28.70
CA LYS A 132 24.17 8.08 29.57
C LYS A 132 22.77 8.69 29.60
N THR A 133 22.63 9.96 29.39
CA THR A 133 21.35 10.70 29.49
C THR A 133 20.39 10.34 28.33
N LEU A 134 20.93 9.95 27.18
CA LEU A 134 20.16 9.55 26.00
C LEU A 134 19.95 8.02 25.90
N GLN A 135 20.65 7.19 26.68
CA GLN A 135 20.51 5.73 26.66
C GLN A 135 19.14 5.25 27.15
N ARG A 136 18.42 6.02 27.96
CA ARG A 136 17.05 5.66 28.41
C ARG A 136 15.97 5.78 27.31
N GLN A 137 16.28 6.41 26.17
CA GLN A 137 15.34 6.59 25.07
C GLN A 137 15.64 5.74 23.82
N THR A 138 16.71 4.95 23.79
CA THR A 138 17.14 4.14 22.64
C THR A 138 16.20 3.00 22.24
N GLY A 139 15.07 2.81 22.92
CA GLY A 139 14.01 1.89 22.54
C GLY A 139 12.79 2.54 21.85
N LYS A 140 12.74 3.87 21.76
CA LYS A 140 11.63 4.57 21.11
C LYS A 140 12.05 5.03 19.71
N ARG A 141 11.30 4.62 18.72
CA ARG A 141 11.33 5.15 17.36
C ARG A 141 11.37 6.70 17.40
N ARG A 142 12.07 7.32 16.44
CA ARG A 142 11.92 8.75 16.09
C ARG A 142 10.46 9.14 16.20
N MET A 143 10.13 10.24 16.88
CA MET A 143 8.74 10.67 16.94
C MET A 143 8.25 10.87 15.51
N GLU A 144 7.18 10.16 15.15
CA GLU A 144 6.52 10.35 13.85
C GLU A 144 6.04 11.80 13.77
N ASP A 145 6.10 12.41 12.59
CA ASP A 145 5.61 13.77 12.36
C ASP A 145 4.21 13.91 13.00
N PRO A 146 4.04 14.74 14.03
CA PRO A 146 2.76 14.87 14.73
C PRO A 146 1.66 15.41 13.82
N ARG A 147 2.01 16.10 12.73
CA ARG A 147 1.08 16.62 11.71
C ARG A 147 0.48 15.50 10.87
N ALA A 148 1.19 14.39 10.70
CA ALA A 148 0.69 13.19 10.01
C ALA A 148 -0.28 12.36 10.86
N LYS A 149 -0.40 12.63 12.18
CA LYS A 149 -1.31 11.91 13.07
C LYS A 149 -2.74 12.34 12.83
N GLN A 150 -3.64 11.36 12.79
CA GLN A 150 -5.07 11.62 12.78
C GLN A 150 -5.57 12.05 14.17
N GLY A 151 -6.69 12.78 14.21
CA GLY A 151 -7.33 13.18 15.46
C GLY A 151 -6.83 14.53 16.00
N VAL A 152 -7.16 14.80 17.28
CA VAL A 152 -6.99 16.13 17.91
C VAL A 152 -5.54 16.56 18.00
N VAL A 153 -4.62 15.63 18.30
CA VAL A 153 -3.17 15.93 18.40
C VAL A 153 -2.61 16.39 17.06
N GLY A 154 -2.91 15.64 15.99
CA GLY A 154 -2.48 16.01 14.65
C GLY A 154 -3.09 17.33 14.19
N ALA A 155 -4.39 17.51 14.38
CA ALA A 155 -5.08 18.75 14.03
C ALA A 155 -4.50 19.96 14.77
N PHE A 156 -4.23 19.82 16.07
CA PHE A 156 -3.57 20.88 16.85
C PHE A 156 -2.19 21.24 16.27
N CYS A 157 -1.37 20.24 15.95
CA CYS A 157 -0.01 20.46 15.40
C CYS A 157 -0.02 20.93 13.92
N ARG A 158 -1.11 20.79 13.20
CA ARG A 158 -1.32 21.41 11.87
C ARG A 158 -1.82 22.85 11.97
N CYS A 159 -2.60 23.17 13.02
CA CYS A 159 -3.07 24.52 13.27
C CYS A 159 -2.01 25.42 13.92
N TYR A 160 -1.11 24.84 14.72
CA TYR A 160 -0.13 25.58 15.49
C TYR A 160 1.24 24.89 15.39
N SER A 161 2.20 25.56 14.78
CA SER A 161 3.62 25.21 14.87
C SER A 161 4.14 25.45 16.30
N ILE A 162 5.39 25.09 16.59
CA ILE A 162 6.00 25.36 17.91
C ILE A 162 6.00 26.86 18.23
N SER A 163 6.43 27.68 17.28
CA SER A 163 6.51 29.14 17.48
C SER A 163 5.13 29.78 17.65
N GLU A 164 4.14 29.35 16.85
CA GLU A 164 2.74 29.80 16.98
C GLU A 164 2.11 29.34 18.30
N ALA A 165 2.40 28.11 18.73
CA ALA A 165 1.93 27.59 20.02
C ALA A 165 2.53 28.34 21.21
N ILE A 166 3.81 28.72 21.15
CA ILE A 166 4.45 29.58 22.15
C ILE A 166 3.77 30.95 22.17
N ALA A 167 3.65 31.60 21.03
CA ALA A 167 3.07 32.93 20.93
C ALA A 167 1.60 32.98 21.41
N THR A 168 0.82 31.95 21.10
CA THR A 168 -0.63 31.92 21.39
C THR A 168 -0.94 31.46 22.80
N PHE A 169 -0.21 30.43 23.30
CA PHE A 169 -0.60 29.74 24.55
C PHE A 169 0.38 29.92 25.69
N LEU A 170 1.63 30.30 25.38
CA LEU A 170 2.74 30.36 26.33
C LEU A 170 3.55 31.70 26.25
N PRO A 171 2.89 32.86 26.02
CA PRO A 171 3.59 34.13 25.78
C PRO A 171 4.44 34.59 26.99
N ASP A 172 4.04 34.22 28.21
CA ASP A 172 4.75 34.59 29.45
C ASP A 172 5.76 33.52 29.90
N VAL A 173 5.93 32.42 29.12
CA VAL A 173 6.78 31.30 29.49
C VAL A 173 8.10 31.31 28.74
N TYR A 174 8.06 31.73 27.47
CA TYR A 174 9.21 31.75 26.58
C TYR A 174 9.39 33.10 25.91
N GLU A 175 10.62 33.58 25.88
CA GLU A 175 11.04 34.80 25.16
C GLU A 175 11.87 34.40 23.93
N PRO A 176 11.57 34.89 22.71
CA PRO A 176 12.37 34.60 21.53
C PRO A 176 13.75 35.26 21.65
N VAL A 177 14.78 34.57 21.16
CA VAL A 177 16.18 35.07 21.19
C VAL A 177 16.41 36.11 20.10
N ASP A 178 15.80 35.88 18.93
CA ASP A 178 15.90 36.74 17.75
C ASP A 178 14.67 36.58 16.83
N GLU A 179 14.66 37.31 15.73
CA GLU A 179 13.55 37.28 14.75
C GLU A 179 13.43 35.95 13.98
N SER A 180 14.40 35.04 14.07
CA SER A 180 14.37 33.74 13.37
C SER A 180 13.40 32.76 14.01
N LEU A 181 12.99 32.97 15.27
CA LEU A 181 12.09 32.13 16.07
C LEU A 181 12.56 30.67 16.19
N THR A 182 13.86 30.43 15.98
CA THR A 182 14.44 29.09 16.09
C THR A 182 14.96 28.79 17.50
N ARG A 183 15.02 29.84 18.38
CA ARG A 183 15.46 29.71 19.75
C ARG A 183 14.64 30.59 20.71
N TYR A 184 14.39 30.02 21.85
CA TYR A 184 13.68 30.71 22.93
C TYR A 184 14.38 30.54 24.28
N THR A 185 14.21 31.50 25.13
CA THR A 185 14.66 31.48 26.53
C THR A 185 13.46 31.15 27.43
N TYR A 186 13.57 30.12 28.27
CA TYR A 186 12.57 29.86 29.31
C TYR A 186 12.72 30.92 30.42
N VAL A 187 11.64 31.63 30.71
CA VAL A 187 11.63 32.77 31.66
C VAL A 187 12.09 32.34 33.06
N GLY A 188 11.88 31.12 33.49
CA GLY A 188 12.32 30.54 34.76
C GLY A 188 13.77 30.04 34.78
N ALA A 189 14.53 30.15 33.69
CA ALA A 189 15.91 29.66 33.60
C ALA A 189 16.94 30.72 33.88
N THR A 190 18.11 30.28 34.33
CA THR A 190 19.31 31.17 34.51
C THR A 190 20.14 31.28 33.23
N GLY A 191 19.86 30.49 32.21
CA GLY A 191 20.57 30.46 30.93
C GLY A 191 19.78 31.16 29.82
N TYR A 192 20.44 31.43 28.67
CA TYR A 192 19.86 32.12 27.52
C TYR A 192 19.75 31.21 26.31
N GLY A 193 18.60 31.23 25.63
CA GLY A 193 18.38 30.55 24.38
C GLY A 193 18.37 28.99 24.42
N GLY A 194 17.90 28.39 25.52
CA GLY A 194 18.01 26.97 25.77
C GLY A 194 16.94 26.08 25.11
N LEU A 195 15.80 26.62 24.67
CA LEU A 195 14.84 25.89 23.84
C LEU A 195 15.20 26.08 22.36
N VAL A 196 15.47 25.02 21.68
CA VAL A 196 15.80 24.99 20.23
C VAL A 196 14.61 24.39 19.46
N VAL A 197 14.20 25.09 18.40
CA VAL A 197 13.13 24.67 17.48
C VAL A 197 13.75 24.17 16.18
N TYR A 198 13.29 23.04 15.68
CA TYR A 198 13.84 22.36 14.51
C TYR A 198 12.77 21.61 13.71
N ASP A 199 13.19 20.94 12.63
CA ASP A 199 12.31 20.19 11.72
C ASP A 199 11.15 21.05 11.19
N ASN A 200 11.51 22.22 10.61
CA ASN A 200 10.57 23.18 10.06
C ASN A 200 9.45 23.57 11.05
N ASP A 201 9.84 23.99 12.26
CA ASP A 201 8.96 24.45 13.35
C ASP A 201 7.97 23.38 13.89
N THR A 202 8.35 22.10 13.76
CA THR A 202 7.52 20.95 14.17
C THR A 202 7.85 20.45 15.57
N PHE A 203 9.12 20.48 15.95
CA PHE A 203 9.62 19.96 17.21
C PHE A 203 10.46 21.00 17.95
N ALA A 204 10.50 20.88 19.27
CA ALA A 204 11.41 21.64 20.11
C ALA A 204 12.12 20.74 21.13
N TYR A 205 13.32 21.14 21.51
CA TYR A 205 14.10 20.49 22.56
C TYR A 205 14.68 21.56 23.49
N SER A 206 14.47 21.42 24.82
CA SER A 206 15.01 22.33 25.81
C SER A 206 16.24 21.74 26.49
N HIS A 207 17.34 22.49 26.47
CA HIS A 207 18.59 22.16 27.17
C HIS A 207 18.59 22.61 28.63
N HIS A 208 17.55 23.32 29.11
CA HIS A 208 17.45 23.78 30.49
C HIS A 208 16.81 22.70 31.38
N GLU A 209 17.51 22.30 32.43
CA GLU A 209 17.00 21.35 33.44
C GLU A 209 15.83 21.93 34.26
N SER A 210 15.75 23.26 34.39
CA SER A 210 14.64 23.93 35.10
C SER A 210 13.37 24.09 34.29
N ASP A 211 13.44 23.87 32.95
CA ASP A 211 12.28 23.88 32.08
C ASP A 211 11.48 22.57 32.24
N PRO A 212 10.16 22.59 32.45
CA PRO A 212 9.33 21.37 32.51
C PRO A 212 9.46 20.40 31.30
N VAL A 213 9.86 20.92 30.14
CA VAL A 213 10.19 20.12 28.93
C VAL A 213 11.69 19.85 28.80
N GLY A 214 12.50 20.20 29.77
CA GLY A 214 13.96 20.01 29.78
C GLY A 214 14.36 18.55 29.49
N GLY A 215 15.29 18.36 28.56
CA GLY A 215 15.78 17.05 28.13
C GLY A 215 14.77 16.19 27.37
N LYS A 216 13.66 16.75 26.86
CA LYS A 216 12.63 16.07 26.12
C LYS A 216 12.44 16.70 24.75
N GLU A 217 12.24 15.85 23.74
CA GLU A 217 11.71 16.25 22.44
C GLU A 217 10.19 16.42 22.56
N VAL A 218 9.67 17.57 22.15
CA VAL A 218 8.24 17.87 22.23
C VAL A 218 7.72 18.47 20.92
N ASN A 219 6.50 18.12 20.57
CA ASN A 219 5.72 18.82 19.54
C ASN A 219 4.88 19.94 20.16
N ALA A 220 4.18 20.73 19.35
CA ALA A 220 3.38 21.85 19.82
C ALA A 220 2.30 21.45 20.85
N PHE A 221 1.64 20.31 20.66
CA PHE A 221 0.63 19.80 21.59
C PHE A 221 1.23 19.43 22.94
N ASP A 222 2.35 18.70 22.96
CA ASP A 222 3.00 18.29 24.19
C ASP A 222 3.68 19.46 24.91
N LEU A 223 4.21 20.42 24.17
CA LEU A 223 4.76 21.66 24.75
C LEU A 223 3.68 22.40 25.57
N VAL A 224 2.53 22.67 24.96
CA VAL A 224 1.40 23.34 25.65
C VAL A 224 0.84 22.47 26.79
N ARG A 225 0.72 21.17 26.57
CA ARG A 225 0.24 20.20 27.57
C ARG A 225 1.05 20.23 28.85
N ILE A 226 2.38 20.12 28.72
CA ILE A 226 3.27 20.04 29.88
C ILE A 226 3.26 21.35 30.67
N HIS A 227 3.24 22.50 30.02
CA HIS A 227 3.23 23.79 30.71
C HIS A 227 1.90 24.15 31.33
N LYS A 228 0.77 23.90 30.61
CA LYS A 228 -0.58 24.26 31.13
C LYS A 228 -1.18 23.23 32.08
N PHE A 229 -0.94 21.97 31.83
CA PHE A 229 -1.65 20.85 32.50
C PHE A 229 -0.72 19.86 33.21
N GLY A 230 0.62 20.01 33.10
CA GLY A 230 1.58 19.06 33.64
C GLY A 230 1.45 18.80 35.14
N LYS A 231 0.99 19.80 35.90
CA LYS A 231 0.72 19.66 37.36
C LYS A 231 -0.35 18.60 37.67
N LEU A 232 -1.23 18.28 36.72
CA LEU A 232 -2.26 17.24 36.91
C LEU A 232 -1.67 15.83 36.94
N ASP A 233 -0.43 15.68 36.50
CA ASP A 233 0.27 14.40 36.50
C ASP A 233 1.11 14.19 37.79
N GLU A 234 1.10 15.12 38.74
CA GLU A 234 1.83 14.99 40.02
C GLU A 234 1.33 13.76 40.81
N GLY A 235 2.24 12.85 41.13
CA GLY A 235 1.94 11.61 41.83
C GLY A 235 1.55 10.43 40.94
N ILE A 236 1.56 10.60 39.62
CA ILE A 236 1.29 9.51 38.67
C ILE A 236 2.62 8.83 38.30
N GLY A 237 2.65 7.49 38.40
CA GLY A 237 3.83 6.68 38.10
C GLY A 237 4.30 6.84 36.65
N GLU A 238 5.61 6.73 36.43
CA GLU A 238 6.23 6.79 35.08
C GLU A 238 5.74 5.69 34.15
N GLU A 239 5.17 4.60 34.67
CA GLU A 239 4.62 3.47 33.88
C GLU A 239 3.29 3.79 33.20
N THR A 240 2.62 4.91 33.58
CA THR A 240 1.35 5.30 32.97
C THR A 240 1.61 5.88 31.57
N GLU A 241 0.99 5.29 30.56
CA GLU A 241 1.07 5.77 29.15
C GLU A 241 0.61 7.23 29.05
N ILE A 242 1.28 8.01 28.18
CA ILE A 242 1.03 9.45 28.03
C ILE A 242 -0.43 9.73 27.69
N ASN A 243 -1.06 8.91 26.84
CA ASN A 243 -2.45 9.05 26.41
C ASN A 243 -3.50 8.80 27.51
N GLN A 244 -3.08 8.22 28.64
CA GLN A 244 -3.92 7.95 29.81
C GLN A 244 -3.72 8.97 30.93
N ARG A 245 -2.74 9.86 30.82
CA ARG A 245 -2.43 10.86 31.86
C ARG A 245 -3.48 11.97 31.91
N PRO A 246 -3.84 12.47 33.10
CA PRO A 246 -4.78 13.58 33.27
C PRO A 246 -4.42 14.82 32.46
N SER A 247 -3.12 15.17 32.40
CA SER A 247 -2.65 16.29 31.59
C SER A 247 -2.97 16.12 30.12
N TYR A 248 -2.85 14.89 29.58
CA TYR A 248 -3.15 14.60 28.20
C TYR A 248 -4.66 14.70 27.90
N LEU A 249 -5.49 14.18 28.78
CA LEU A 249 -6.95 14.27 28.65
C LEU A 249 -7.43 15.72 28.74
N ALA A 250 -6.87 16.50 29.67
CA ALA A 250 -7.18 17.93 29.83
C ALA A 250 -6.74 18.73 28.59
N MET A 251 -5.54 18.50 28.07
CA MET A 251 -5.05 19.16 26.87
C MET A 251 -5.87 18.79 25.63
N ARG A 252 -6.25 17.52 25.50
CA ARG A 252 -7.11 17.08 24.38
C ARG A 252 -8.47 17.78 24.41
N HIS A 253 -9.09 17.85 25.59
CA HIS A 253 -10.35 18.58 25.74
C HIS A 253 -10.20 20.08 25.44
N TYR A 254 -9.11 20.70 25.92
CA TYR A 254 -8.81 22.09 25.63
C TYR A 254 -8.62 22.33 24.12
N ALA A 255 -7.85 21.49 23.45
CA ALA A 255 -7.64 21.59 22.00
C ALA A 255 -8.95 21.45 21.20
N GLU A 256 -9.87 20.62 21.65
CA GLU A 256 -11.21 20.47 21.05
C GLU A 256 -12.10 21.72 21.19
N THR A 257 -11.81 22.61 22.13
CA THR A 257 -12.55 23.89 22.30
C THR A 257 -12.05 25.01 21.38
N LEU A 258 -10.87 24.86 20.78
CA LEU A 258 -10.28 25.87 19.89
C LEU A 258 -10.95 25.86 18.51
N ASP A 259 -11.41 27.02 18.05
CA ASP A 259 -12.15 27.15 16.78
C ASP A 259 -11.32 26.67 15.59
N ALA A 260 -10.03 27.08 15.49
CA ALA A 260 -9.15 26.66 14.42
C ALA A 260 -8.96 25.13 14.35
N VAL A 261 -8.84 24.45 15.48
CA VAL A 261 -8.70 22.99 15.55
C VAL A 261 -10.01 22.30 15.15
N ARG A 262 -11.14 22.89 15.56
CA ARG A 262 -12.47 22.35 15.26
C ARG A 262 -12.80 22.48 13.77
N GLU A 263 -12.54 23.65 13.17
CA GLU A 263 -12.73 23.91 11.73
C GLU A 263 -11.83 23.03 10.88
N LEU A 264 -10.54 22.92 11.23
CA LEU A 264 -9.61 22.02 10.53
C LEU A 264 -10.08 20.57 10.59
N ARG A 265 -10.49 20.07 11.76
CA ARG A 265 -11.01 18.70 11.91
C ARG A 265 -12.29 18.46 11.11
N GLN A 266 -13.17 19.45 11.03
CA GLN A 266 -14.34 19.36 10.17
C GLN A 266 -13.93 19.29 8.69
N THR A 267 -12.99 20.13 8.27
CA THR A 267 -12.47 20.14 6.90
C THR A 267 -11.75 18.85 6.56
N GLU A 268 -10.93 18.32 7.49
CA GLU A 268 -10.21 17.06 7.33
C GLU A 268 -11.14 15.85 7.32
N ALA A 269 -12.14 15.80 8.19
CA ALA A 269 -13.16 14.77 8.19
C ALA A 269 -13.96 14.79 6.87
N THR A 270 -14.20 15.99 6.31
CA THR A 270 -14.83 16.14 5.01
C THR A 270 -13.89 15.74 3.88
N ALA A 271 -12.59 16.07 3.97
CA ALA A 271 -11.58 15.68 2.99
C ALA A 271 -11.20 14.18 3.08
N GLU A 272 -11.17 13.58 4.27
CA GLU A 272 -11.03 12.12 4.46
C GLU A 272 -12.23 11.39 3.87
N LEU A 273 -13.44 11.88 4.08
CA LEU A 273 -14.64 11.39 3.42
C LEU A 273 -14.55 11.56 1.90
N GLN A 274 -14.07 12.71 1.41
CA GLN A 274 -13.84 12.93 -0.02
C GLN A 274 -12.73 12.04 -0.59
N SER A 275 -11.62 11.83 0.13
CA SER A 275 -10.54 10.94 -0.31
C SER A 275 -10.88 9.45 -0.19
N GLU A 276 -11.69 9.07 0.80
CA GLU A 276 -12.19 7.70 0.99
C GLU A 276 -13.34 7.38 0.00
N PHE A 277 -14.11 8.38 -0.41
CA PHE A 277 -15.30 8.25 -1.25
C PHE A 277 -15.14 8.82 -2.68
N GLY A 278 -13.99 9.46 -3.02
CA GLY A 278 -13.71 10.11 -4.30
C GLY A 278 -14.41 11.47 -4.49
N ASP A 279 -13.86 12.32 -5.35
CA ASP A 279 -14.30 13.70 -5.61
C ASP A 279 -15.74 13.87 -6.15
N GLY A 280 -16.52 12.79 -6.26
CA GLY A 280 -17.87 12.78 -6.82
C GLY A 280 -19.02 12.80 -5.81
N VAL A 281 -18.76 12.85 -4.49
CA VAL A 281 -19.82 12.70 -3.45
C VAL A 281 -20.58 14.00 -3.17
N PHE A 282 -20.08 15.15 -3.59
CA PHE A 282 -20.66 16.47 -3.26
C PHE A 282 -21.05 17.34 -4.46
N ASP A 283 -21.06 16.79 -5.67
CA ASP A 283 -21.77 17.45 -6.76
C ASP A 283 -23.28 17.25 -6.55
N THR A 284 -23.92 18.28 -6.03
CA THR A 284 -25.36 18.36 -5.73
C THR A 284 -26.24 18.28 -6.97
N GLU A 285 -25.70 18.02 -8.16
CA GLU A 285 -26.47 17.86 -9.39
C GLU A 285 -26.52 16.46 -10.00
N ALA A 286 -25.78 15.48 -9.43
CA ALA A 286 -25.74 14.11 -9.97
C ALA A 286 -26.34 13.08 -9.02
N GLY A 287 -27.58 13.27 -8.60
CA GLY A 287 -28.24 12.33 -7.69
C GLY A 287 -29.75 12.42 -7.63
N ALA A 288 -30.33 13.40 -8.25
CA ALA A 288 -31.77 13.42 -8.54
C ALA A 288 -32.02 12.60 -9.81
N ASN A 289 -31.71 11.31 -9.80
CA ASN A 289 -32.34 10.42 -10.75
C ASN A 289 -33.77 10.20 -10.29
N GLU A 290 -34.69 10.40 -11.23
CA GLU A 290 -36.00 9.82 -11.29
C GLU A 290 -36.00 8.35 -10.83
N VAL A 291 -35.84 8.13 -9.53
CA VAL A 291 -36.51 7.01 -8.90
C VAL A 291 -37.95 7.46 -8.91
N ASP A 292 -38.65 6.91 -9.88
CA ASP A 292 -40.06 7.00 -10.03
C ASP A 292 -40.77 7.47 -8.77
N ASN A 293 -41.60 8.46 -8.89
CA ASN A 293 -42.59 8.99 -7.95
C ASN A 293 -43.48 7.89 -7.30
N LYS A 294 -42.90 6.87 -6.70
CA LYS A 294 -43.59 5.70 -6.15
C LYS A 294 -43.59 5.60 -4.63
N ILE A 295 -43.07 6.60 -3.92
CA ILE A 295 -43.24 6.66 -2.45
C ILE A 295 -43.91 7.97 -2.10
N ALA A 296 -45.13 8.16 -2.56
CA ALA A 296 -46.09 8.92 -1.79
C ALA A 296 -46.39 8.05 -0.55
N ILE A 297 -45.73 8.36 0.58
CA ILE A 297 -46.10 7.77 1.87
C ILE A 297 -47.57 8.11 2.05
N ASP A 298 -48.42 7.10 1.98
CA ASP A 298 -49.84 7.29 2.36
C ASP A 298 -49.88 7.48 3.89
N LEU A 299 -49.71 8.73 4.29
CA LEU A 299 -49.69 9.11 5.71
C LEU A 299 -50.99 8.68 6.44
N SER A 300 -52.05 8.35 5.70
CA SER A 300 -53.32 7.85 6.30
C SER A 300 -53.18 6.48 6.94
N ARG A 301 -52.16 5.69 6.56
CA ARG A 301 -51.90 4.32 7.09
C ARG A 301 -50.82 4.27 8.15
N ILE A 302 -50.13 5.36 8.41
CA ILE A 302 -49.00 5.45 9.33
C ILE A 302 -49.53 5.89 10.72
N LYS A 303 -49.19 5.11 11.75
CA LYS A 303 -49.45 5.45 13.14
C LYS A 303 -48.26 6.22 13.72
N ILE A 304 -48.54 7.45 14.21
CA ILE A 304 -47.54 8.16 15.03
C ILE A 304 -47.48 7.49 16.42
N PRO A 305 -46.32 7.10 16.91
CA PRO A 305 -46.16 6.38 18.17
C PRO A 305 -46.77 7.15 19.38
N PHE A 306 -47.30 6.39 20.31
CA PHE A 306 -47.80 6.97 21.56
C PHE A 306 -46.71 7.80 22.26
N GLY A 307 -47.08 8.99 22.75
CA GLY A 307 -46.16 9.94 23.37
C GLY A 307 -45.48 10.88 22.36
N PHE A 308 -45.81 10.79 21.07
CA PHE A 308 -45.35 11.72 20.04
C PHE A 308 -46.53 12.32 19.27
N LYS A 309 -46.33 13.52 18.73
CA LYS A 309 -47.34 14.24 17.94
C LYS A 309 -46.69 15.02 16.82
N VAL A 310 -47.36 15.09 15.67
CA VAL A 310 -46.96 15.95 14.56
C VAL A 310 -47.85 17.19 14.59
N ILE A 311 -47.27 18.37 14.64
CA ILE A 311 -47.92 19.67 14.63
C ILE A 311 -47.24 20.49 13.53
N GLU A 312 -48.01 20.97 12.56
CA GLU A 312 -47.51 21.76 11.44
C GLU A 312 -46.30 21.14 10.70
N GLY A 313 -46.33 19.81 10.56
CA GLY A 313 -45.26 19.08 9.89
C GLY A 313 -44.01 18.84 10.75
N LYS A 314 -43.96 19.31 11.98
CA LYS A 314 -42.87 19.13 12.92
C LYS A 314 -43.21 18.05 13.95
N LEU A 315 -42.18 17.32 14.40
CA LEU A 315 -42.30 16.23 15.36
C LEU A 315 -42.03 16.71 16.79
N PHE A 316 -42.96 16.42 17.70
CA PHE A 316 -42.88 16.73 19.12
C PHE A 316 -43.02 15.48 19.99
N GLU A 317 -42.34 15.44 21.12
CA GLU A 317 -42.55 14.51 22.22
C GLU A 317 -43.59 15.13 23.19
N VAL A 318 -44.64 14.38 23.54
CA VAL A 318 -45.68 14.79 24.49
C VAL A 318 -45.26 14.38 25.86
N LYS A 319 -44.95 15.34 26.73
CA LYS A 319 -44.66 15.10 28.18
C LYS A 319 -45.80 15.55 29.04
N GLU A 320 -46.48 14.61 29.65
CA GLU A 320 -47.53 14.89 30.67
C GLU A 320 -46.85 15.19 32.00
N THR A 321 -47.15 16.35 32.57
CA THR A 321 -46.84 16.72 33.94
C THR A 321 -48.11 16.78 34.71
N LYS A 322 -48.05 16.71 36.05
CA LYS A 322 -49.25 16.65 36.92
C LYS A 322 -50.31 17.72 36.64
N ASN A 323 -49.94 18.83 36.00
CA ASN A 323 -50.85 19.99 35.76
C ASN A 323 -50.78 20.53 34.31
N ASP A 324 -50.01 19.94 33.38
CA ASP A 324 -49.87 20.50 32.03
C ASP A 324 -49.31 19.46 31.05
N ILE A 325 -49.69 19.60 29.78
CA ILE A 325 -49.14 18.81 28.64
C ILE A 325 -48.13 19.69 27.90
N LYS A 326 -46.86 19.32 27.95
CA LYS A 326 -45.79 20.01 27.25
C LYS A 326 -45.42 19.30 25.93
N HIS A 327 -45.38 20.05 24.83
CA HIS A 327 -44.86 19.59 23.57
C HIS A 327 -43.39 19.97 23.47
N VAL A 328 -42.48 18.98 23.55
CA VAL A 328 -41.02 19.19 23.43
C VAL A 328 -40.59 18.90 21.99
N PRO A 329 -39.97 19.85 21.30
CA PRO A 329 -39.53 19.65 19.90
C PRO A 329 -38.57 18.48 19.81
N VAL A 330 -38.79 17.57 18.85
CA VAL A 330 -37.91 16.42 18.54
C VAL A 330 -37.23 16.63 17.21
N CYS A 331 -37.97 17.03 16.18
CA CYS A 331 -37.43 17.28 14.85
C CYS A 331 -38.28 18.34 14.14
N ASP A 332 -37.62 19.22 13.40
CA ASP A 332 -38.29 20.28 12.62
C ASP A 332 -39.02 19.77 11.38
N CYS A 333 -39.02 18.47 11.14
CA CYS A 333 -39.80 17.80 10.09
C CYS A 333 -40.35 16.47 10.57
N LEU A 334 -41.33 15.92 9.86
CA LEU A 334 -41.78 14.54 10.03
C LEU A 334 -40.70 13.61 9.47
N VAL A 335 -40.29 12.62 10.28
CA VAL A 335 -39.37 11.56 9.93
C VAL A 335 -40.12 10.22 10.04
N ALA A 336 -39.99 9.36 9.04
CA ALA A 336 -40.69 8.08 9.00
C ALA A 336 -39.74 6.94 8.57
N VAL A 337 -39.95 5.77 9.19
CA VAL A 337 -39.33 4.53 8.65
C VAL A 337 -40.23 4.02 7.54
N THR A 338 -39.73 4.00 6.31
CA THR A 338 -40.49 3.66 5.10
C THR A 338 -40.19 2.28 4.57
N GLY A 339 -39.04 1.69 4.95
CA GLY A 339 -38.64 0.34 4.56
C GLY A 339 -37.75 -0.32 5.60
N ARG A 340 -37.74 -1.62 5.54
CA ARG A 340 -36.74 -2.49 6.19
C ARG A 340 -35.97 -3.24 5.11
N HIS A 341 -34.74 -3.52 5.34
CA HIS A 341 -33.99 -4.38 4.45
C HIS A 341 -33.07 -5.36 5.20
N ILE A 342 -32.86 -6.53 4.58
CA ILE A 342 -31.92 -7.53 5.05
C ILE A 342 -30.84 -7.66 4.02
N ASN A 343 -29.59 -7.37 4.42
CA ASN A 343 -28.44 -7.50 3.55
C ASN A 343 -27.99 -8.95 3.47
N LEU A 344 -28.09 -9.55 2.29
CA LEU A 344 -27.74 -10.93 2.05
C LEU A 344 -26.25 -11.23 2.17
N THR A 345 -25.40 -10.20 2.08
CA THR A 345 -23.94 -10.37 2.14
C THR A 345 -23.43 -10.63 3.57
N ASP A 346 -24.02 -9.95 4.56
CA ASP A 346 -23.55 -10.01 5.96
C ASP A 346 -24.68 -10.29 6.98
N GLY A 347 -25.92 -10.47 6.50
CA GLY A 347 -27.09 -10.67 7.35
C GLY A 347 -27.51 -9.42 8.14
N ALA A 348 -26.95 -8.25 7.87
CA ALA A 348 -27.28 -7.04 8.60
C ALA A 348 -28.70 -6.57 8.29
N HIS A 349 -29.41 -6.16 9.32
CA HIS A 349 -30.70 -5.50 9.20
C HIS A 349 -30.51 -3.98 9.05
N GLY A 350 -31.20 -3.39 8.10
CA GLY A 350 -31.21 -1.95 7.89
C GLY A 350 -32.61 -1.37 7.82
N LEU A 351 -32.66 -0.05 7.78
CA LEU A 351 -33.89 0.74 7.65
C LEU A 351 -33.73 1.77 6.52
N ASP A 352 -34.84 2.05 5.88
CA ASP A 352 -35.01 3.20 5.00
C ASP A 352 -35.78 4.27 5.79
N VAL A 353 -35.13 5.42 6.01
CA VAL A 353 -35.72 6.52 6.76
C VAL A 353 -35.91 7.69 5.82
N THR A 354 -37.13 8.17 5.78
CA THR A 354 -37.58 9.26 4.90
C THR A 354 -37.99 10.49 5.71
N TRP A 355 -37.62 11.66 5.23
CA TRP A 355 -38.04 12.94 5.81
C TRP A 355 -38.21 13.97 4.70
N LYS A 356 -38.95 15.02 5.02
CA LYS A 356 -39.18 16.16 4.12
C LYS A 356 -38.25 17.31 4.52
N ASN A 357 -37.46 17.81 3.58
CA ASN A 357 -36.64 18.99 3.76
C ASN A 357 -37.10 20.08 2.79
N GLY A 358 -37.87 21.02 3.30
CA GLY A 358 -38.62 21.98 2.45
C GLY A 358 -39.66 21.24 1.61
N GLU A 359 -39.57 21.35 0.26
CA GLU A 359 -40.45 20.59 -0.66
C GLU A 359 -39.87 19.24 -1.09
N GLU A 360 -38.58 18.98 -0.83
CA GLU A 360 -37.88 17.78 -1.22
C GLU A 360 -38.07 16.64 -0.22
N VAL A 361 -38.44 15.45 -0.71
CA VAL A 361 -38.49 14.21 0.11
C VAL A 361 -37.19 13.49 -0.05
N LYS A 362 -36.50 13.23 1.09
CA LYS A 362 -35.22 12.49 1.12
C LYS A 362 -35.38 11.15 1.82
N THR A 363 -34.81 10.10 1.24
CA THR A 363 -34.75 8.77 1.83
C THR A 363 -33.31 8.32 1.95
N ILE A 364 -32.92 7.80 3.10
CA ILE A 364 -31.60 7.21 3.32
C ILE A 364 -31.77 5.78 3.85
N SER A 365 -31.07 4.87 3.18
CA SER A 365 -30.93 3.48 3.60
C SER A 365 -29.63 3.29 4.37
N ASN A 366 -29.70 2.77 5.60
CA ASN A 366 -28.52 2.49 6.41
C ASN A 366 -28.78 1.34 7.39
N THR A 367 -27.72 0.87 8.07
CA THR A 367 -27.87 -0.17 9.09
C THR A 367 -28.81 0.29 10.22
N ARG A 368 -29.60 -0.61 10.75
CA ARG A 368 -30.52 -0.33 11.85
C ARG A 368 -29.80 0.32 13.04
N SER A 369 -28.53 -0.07 13.30
CA SER A 369 -27.72 0.51 14.38
C SER A 369 -27.40 2.00 14.18
N THR A 370 -27.42 2.53 12.97
CA THR A 370 -27.20 3.96 12.69
C THR A 370 -28.40 4.78 13.19
N PHE A 371 -29.59 4.29 12.94
CA PHE A 371 -30.82 5.00 13.34
C PHE A 371 -31.20 4.80 14.82
N MET A 372 -30.70 3.74 15.46
CA MET A 372 -31.04 3.41 16.86
C MET A 372 -29.97 3.85 17.85
N ASP A 373 -28.86 4.42 17.42
CA ASP A 373 -27.78 4.95 18.26
C ASP A 373 -27.75 6.47 18.19
N SER A 374 -28.01 7.15 19.33
CA SER A 374 -28.03 8.61 19.40
C SER A 374 -26.70 9.29 19.04
N LYS A 375 -25.57 8.59 19.07
CA LYS A 375 -24.27 9.10 18.64
C LYS A 375 -24.06 8.97 17.12
N LYS A 376 -24.64 7.93 16.50
CA LYS A 376 -24.49 7.66 15.07
C LYS A 376 -25.49 8.42 14.22
N ILE A 377 -26.73 8.59 14.70
CA ILE A 377 -27.79 9.28 13.95
C ILE A 377 -27.44 10.74 13.65
N ILE A 378 -26.55 11.36 14.45
CA ILE A 378 -26.11 12.74 14.26
C ILE A 378 -25.39 12.90 12.91
N ASN A 379 -24.71 11.87 12.40
CA ASN A 379 -24.05 11.90 11.10
C ASN A 379 -25.04 12.09 9.93
N LEU A 380 -26.33 11.85 10.16
CA LEU A 380 -27.36 12.08 9.14
C LEU A 380 -27.72 13.56 8.98
N ALA A 381 -27.22 14.44 9.84
CA ALA A 381 -27.29 15.87 9.65
C ALA A 381 -26.63 16.32 8.34
N ASP A 382 -25.55 15.65 7.94
CA ASP A 382 -24.84 15.90 6.68
C ASP A 382 -25.73 15.67 5.45
N TYR A 383 -26.76 14.85 5.60
CA TYR A 383 -27.76 14.58 4.56
C TYR A 383 -29.02 15.43 4.70
N GLY A 384 -28.99 16.43 5.60
CA GLY A 384 -30.11 17.36 5.82
C GLY A 384 -31.20 16.85 6.77
N LEU A 385 -30.98 15.77 7.53
CA LEU A 385 -31.87 15.41 8.62
C LEU A 385 -31.67 16.42 9.77
N PRO A 386 -32.75 17.09 10.29
CA PRO A 386 -32.63 18.06 11.39
C PRO A 386 -32.34 17.36 12.72
N VAL A 387 -31.13 16.82 12.88
CA VAL A 387 -30.67 16.11 14.07
C VAL A 387 -29.38 16.74 14.61
N HIS A 388 -29.28 16.82 15.94
CA HIS A 388 -28.10 17.30 16.67
C HIS A 388 -28.02 16.62 18.04
N SER A 389 -26.96 16.85 18.82
CA SER A 389 -26.75 16.20 20.12
C SER A 389 -27.90 16.39 21.13
N GLY A 390 -28.65 17.49 21.03
CA GLY A 390 -29.76 17.81 21.91
C GLY A 390 -31.03 17.00 21.64
N ASN A 391 -31.32 16.66 20.37
CA ASN A 391 -32.54 15.96 19.97
C ASN A 391 -32.32 14.48 19.54
N ALA A 392 -31.07 14.05 19.28
CA ALA A 392 -30.76 12.72 18.78
C ALA A 392 -31.35 11.57 19.63
N ARG A 393 -31.38 11.72 20.95
CA ARG A 393 -31.93 10.68 21.86
C ARG A 393 -33.45 10.54 21.73
N ALA A 394 -34.17 11.65 21.63
CA ALA A 394 -35.62 11.65 21.44
C ALA A 394 -35.97 11.13 20.03
N LEU A 395 -35.21 11.50 19.01
CA LEU A 395 -35.42 11.03 17.65
C LEU A 395 -35.17 9.52 17.52
N THR A 396 -34.10 8.97 18.11
CA THR A 396 -33.86 7.52 18.11
C THR A 396 -34.96 6.74 18.86
N SER A 397 -35.46 7.27 19.98
CA SER A 397 -36.60 6.69 20.71
C SER A 397 -37.86 6.68 19.83
N TYR A 398 -38.14 7.78 19.15
CA TYR A 398 -39.25 7.90 18.20
C TYR A 398 -39.14 6.85 17.08
N LEU A 399 -38.03 6.80 16.38
CA LEU A 399 -37.81 5.88 15.25
C LEU A 399 -37.97 4.40 15.68
N SER A 400 -37.46 4.04 16.85
CA SER A 400 -37.60 2.68 17.38
C SER A 400 -39.08 2.31 17.65
N ARG A 401 -39.86 3.22 18.23
CA ARG A 401 -41.30 3.01 18.46
C ARG A 401 -42.08 3.02 17.17
N PHE A 402 -41.74 3.95 16.24
CA PHE A 402 -42.35 4.04 14.93
C PHE A 402 -42.19 2.72 14.13
N GLU A 403 -41.00 2.15 14.11
CA GLU A 403 -40.75 0.88 13.47
C GLU A 403 -41.59 -0.25 14.05
N SER A 404 -41.67 -0.31 15.40
CA SER A 404 -42.42 -1.34 16.10
C SER A 404 -43.94 -1.24 15.90
N GLU A 405 -44.51 -0.02 16.04
CA GLU A 405 -45.97 0.19 15.94
C GLU A 405 -46.52 0.13 14.51
N ASN A 406 -45.63 0.27 13.52
CA ASN A 406 -45.94 0.20 12.08
C ASN A 406 -45.41 -1.08 11.39
N GLU A 407 -45.04 -2.09 12.15
CA GLU A 407 -44.37 -3.32 11.67
C GLU A 407 -45.07 -3.97 10.49
N GLN A 408 -46.40 -4.05 10.52
CA GLN A 408 -47.21 -4.70 9.46
C GLN A 408 -47.30 -3.83 8.17
N SER A 409 -47.07 -2.54 8.28
CA SER A 409 -47.15 -1.57 7.17
C SER A 409 -45.79 -1.37 6.49
N ILE A 410 -44.69 -1.69 7.16
CA ILE A 410 -43.33 -1.49 6.64
C ILE A 410 -42.86 -2.78 5.93
N LYS A 411 -42.63 -2.71 4.62
CA LYS A 411 -42.14 -3.85 3.85
C LYS A 411 -40.69 -4.15 4.19
N THR A 412 -40.35 -5.43 4.15
CA THR A 412 -38.98 -5.90 4.27
C THR A 412 -38.49 -6.33 2.88
N GLU A 413 -37.40 -5.73 2.41
CA GLU A 413 -36.80 -6.02 1.11
C GLU A 413 -35.46 -6.70 1.28
N LEU A 414 -35.06 -7.52 0.30
CA LEU A 414 -33.75 -8.13 0.27
C LEU A 414 -32.80 -7.21 -0.49
N VAL A 415 -31.65 -6.93 0.11
CA VAL A 415 -30.63 -6.09 -0.50
C VAL A 415 -29.28 -6.81 -0.49
N SER A 416 -28.37 -6.40 -1.36
CA SER A 416 -26.98 -6.83 -1.35
C SER A 416 -26.06 -5.65 -1.62
N ASN A 417 -24.95 -5.59 -0.93
CA ASN A 417 -23.87 -4.68 -1.26
C ASN A 417 -22.75 -5.33 -2.11
N GLN A 418 -23.08 -6.49 -2.69
CA GLN A 418 -22.23 -7.26 -3.59
C GLN A 418 -23.08 -7.66 -4.81
N MET A 419 -22.51 -7.54 -5.99
CA MET A 419 -23.12 -7.98 -7.23
C MET A 419 -22.83 -9.47 -7.49
N GLY A 420 -23.35 -10.02 -8.58
CA GLY A 420 -23.11 -11.40 -9.00
C GLY A 420 -24.22 -12.38 -8.59
N TRP A 421 -23.87 -13.65 -8.47
CA TRP A 421 -24.83 -14.72 -8.15
C TRP A 421 -25.39 -14.56 -6.74
N MET A 422 -26.71 -14.56 -6.66
CA MET A 422 -27.51 -14.52 -5.44
C MET A 422 -28.45 -15.72 -5.39
N LYS A 423 -29.10 -15.91 -4.25
CA LYS A 423 -30.19 -16.91 -4.17
C LYS A 423 -31.31 -16.51 -5.13
N GLY A 424 -31.62 -17.39 -6.08
CA GLY A 424 -32.69 -17.18 -7.06
C GLY A 424 -32.38 -16.29 -8.26
N GLY A 425 -31.12 -15.83 -8.44
CA GLY A 425 -30.78 -15.02 -9.60
C GLY A 425 -29.38 -14.41 -9.61
N PHE A 426 -29.22 -13.31 -10.32
CA PHE A 426 -27.97 -12.59 -10.50
C PHE A 426 -28.19 -11.06 -10.41
N LEU A 427 -27.36 -10.37 -9.64
CA LEU A 427 -27.40 -8.92 -9.51
C LEU A 427 -26.37 -8.30 -10.47
N LEU A 428 -26.85 -7.63 -11.52
CA LEU A 428 -26.05 -6.95 -12.55
C LEU A 428 -26.20 -5.43 -12.41
N GLY A 429 -25.24 -4.78 -11.79
CA GLY A 429 -25.40 -3.37 -11.43
C GLY A 429 -26.57 -3.19 -10.47
N GLU A 430 -27.50 -2.33 -10.83
CA GLU A 430 -28.76 -2.07 -10.07
C GLU A 430 -29.90 -3.02 -10.48
N ARG A 431 -29.72 -3.88 -11.50
CA ARG A 431 -30.75 -4.76 -12.05
C ARG A 431 -30.60 -6.18 -11.52
N PHE A 432 -31.66 -6.73 -10.96
CA PHE A 432 -31.74 -8.12 -10.58
C PHE A 432 -32.36 -8.97 -11.72
N ILE A 433 -31.69 -10.03 -12.06
CA ILE A 433 -32.10 -11.05 -13.07
C ILE A 433 -32.50 -12.31 -12.31
N GLY A 434 -33.78 -12.46 -11.98
CA GLY A 434 -34.30 -13.55 -11.16
C GLY A 434 -35.79 -13.38 -10.83
N GLU A 435 -36.32 -14.23 -9.95
CA GLU A 435 -37.74 -14.23 -9.57
C GLU A 435 -38.05 -13.25 -8.46
N GLU A 436 -37.33 -13.29 -7.34
CA GLU A 436 -37.50 -12.40 -6.20
C GLU A 436 -36.53 -11.22 -6.30
N PRO A 437 -37.03 -9.96 -6.40
CA PRO A 437 -36.17 -8.81 -6.59
C PRO A 437 -35.23 -8.60 -5.40
N ILE A 438 -33.92 -8.51 -5.68
CA ILE A 438 -32.89 -8.10 -4.72
C ILE A 438 -32.34 -6.76 -5.20
N GLN A 439 -32.32 -5.76 -4.35
CA GLN A 439 -31.81 -4.43 -4.70
C GLN A 439 -30.33 -4.34 -4.39
N PHE A 440 -29.58 -3.63 -5.24
CA PHE A 440 -28.21 -3.25 -4.91
C PHE A 440 -28.21 -2.09 -3.90
N LEU A 441 -27.63 -2.31 -2.74
CA LEU A 441 -27.42 -1.28 -1.72
C LEU A 441 -25.93 -0.96 -1.64
N PRO A 442 -25.46 0.13 -2.29
CA PRO A 442 -24.04 0.50 -2.27
C PRO A 442 -23.60 0.87 -0.85
N LYS A 443 -22.37 0.47 -0.47
CA LYS A 443 -21.78 0.86 0.82
C LYS A 443 -21.39 2.33 0.83
N ASP A 444 -21.06 2.87 -0.33
CA ASP A 444 -20.67 4.24 -0.56
C ASP A 444 -21.00 4.70 -2.00
N ALA A 445 -20.73 5.97 -2.26
CA ALA A 445 -21.00 6.56 -3.58
C ALA A 445 -20.17 5.92 -4.70
N GLY A 446 -18.93 5.48 -4.42
CA GLY A 446 -18.08 4.79 -5.39
C GLY A 446 -18.63 3.45 -5.84
N ASP A 447 -19.20 2.66 -4.90
CA ASP A 447 -19.92 1.43 -5.22
C ASP A 447 -21.17 1.74 -6.08
N GLY A 448 -21.91 2.81 -5.75
CA GLY A 448 -23.06 3.26 -6.54
C GLY A 448 -22.67 3.69 -7.96
N GLN A 449 -21.60 4.44 -8.12
CA GLN A 449 -21.08 4.82 -9.43
C GLN A 449 -20.66 3.59 -10.25
N THR A 450 -20.05 2.59 -9.59
CA THR A 450 -19.65 1.34 -10.24
C THR A 450 -20.86 0.59 -10.76
N ALA A 451 -21.92 0.46 -9.95
CA ALA A 451 -23.17 -0.21 -10.34
C ALA A 451 -23.89 0.48 -11.51
N LYS A 452 -23.92 1.82 -11.50
CA LYS A 452 -24.50 2.63 -12.59
C LYS A 452 -23.79 2.43 -13.94
N GLY A 453 -22.53 1.99 -13.95
CA GLY A 453 -21.80 1.67 -15.17
C GLY A 453 -22.42 0.53 -16.01
N PHE A 454 -23.24 -0.32 -15.40
CA PHE A 454 -23.92 -1.45 -16.06
C PHE A 454 -25.22 -1.08 -16.79
N HIS A 455 -25.37 0.16 -17.23
CA HIS A 455 -26.53 0.56 -18.01
C HIS A 455 -26.38 0.17 -19.49
N ILE A 456 -27.52 0.12 -20.18
CA ILE A 456 -27.63 -0.17 -21.61
C ILE A 456 -27.72 1.12 -22.38
N LYS A 457 -27.03 1.21 -23.53
CA LYS A 457 -27.10 2.37 -24.44
C LYS A 457 -27.01 1.89 -25.89
N GLY A 458 -27.79 2.56 -26.77
CA GLY A 458 -27.75 2.35 -28.21
C GLY A 458 -28.43 1.05 -28.65
N GLU A 459 -27.92 0.40 -29.69
CA GLU A 459 -28.50 -0.74 -30.38
C GLU A 459 -27.64 -1.99 -30.25
N ALA A 460 -28.24 -3.14 -29.95
CA ALA A 460 -27.53 -4.42 -29.81
C ALA A 460 -26.84 -4.85 -31.11
N GLU A 461 -27.46 -4.60 -32.27
CA GLU A 461 -26.91 -5.04 -33.57
C GLU A 461 -25.53 -4.41 -33.84
N LYS A 462 -25.32 -3.16 -33.38
CA LYS A 462 -24.00 -2.50 -33.48
C LYS A 462 -22.92 -3.23 -32.67
N THR A 463 -23.28 -3.78 -31.52
CA THR A 463 -22.35 -4.63 -30.74
C THR A 463 -22.03 -5.93 -31.52
N PHE A 464 -23.00 -6.55 -32.14
CA PHE A 464 -22.77 -7.75 -32.97
C PHE A 464 -21.94 -7.43 -34.22
N GLU A 465 -22.12 -6.27 -34.87
CA GLU A 465 -21.27 -5.84 -36.00
C GLU A 465 -19.79 -5.75 -35.56
N VAL A 466 -19.51 -5.17 -34.40
CA VAL A 466 -18.15 -5.10 -33.84
C VAL A 466 -17.59 -6.50 -33.59
N LEU A 467 -18.37 -7.41 -32.99
CA LEU A 467 -17.95 -8.80 -32.74
C LEU A 467 -17.57 -9.53 -34.02
N ARG A 468 -18.38 -9.42 -35.08
CA ARG A 468 -18.09 -9.99 -36.40
C ARG A 468 -16.83 -9.39 -37.04
N GLN A 469 -16.60 -8.08 -36.83
CA GLN A 469 -15.43 -7.42 -37.34
C GLN A 469 -14.11 -7.87 -36.66
N VAL A 470 -14.18 -8.17 -35.35
CA VAL A 470 -12.99 -8.57 -34.58
C VAL A 470 -12.78 -10.07 -34.48
N GLN A 471 -13.71 -10.91 -35.00
CA GLN A 471 -13.68 -12.40 -34.90
C GLN A 471 -12.36 -13.04 -35.38
N LYS A 472 -11.68 -12.40 -36.36
CA LYS A 472 -10.40 -12.90 -36.90
C LYS A 472 -9.24 -12.71 -35.94
N TYR A 473 -9.36 -11.83 -34.94
CA TYR A 473 -8.32 -11.50 -33.99
C TYR A 473 -8.49 -12.31 -32.70
N THR A 474 -7.90 -13.49 -32.67
CA THR A 474 -8.03 -14.42 -31.54
C THR A 474 -7.71 -13.80 -30.18
N PRO A 475 -6.63 -12.98 -29.99
CA PRO A 475 -6.36 -12.32 -28.69
C PRO A 475 -7.48 -11.39 -28.22
N VAL A 476 -8.17 -10.68 -29.14
CA VAL A 476 -9.33 -9.84 -28.82
C VAL A 476 -10.50 -10.69 -28.37
N MET A 477 -10.79 -11.77 -29.12
CA MET A 477 -11.86 -12.71 -28.76
C MET A 477 -11.59 -13.40 -27.42
N MET A 478 -10.33 -13.74 -27.11
CA MET A 478 -9.95 -14.28 -25.80
C MET A 478 -10.21 -13.29 -24.66
N ALA A 479 -10.00 -12.00 -24.86
CA ALA A 479 -10.34 -10.98 -23.84
C ALA A 479 -11.86 -10.93 -23.60
N ILE A 480 -12.67 -11.05 -24.66
CA ILE A 480 -14.14 -11.16 -24.57
C ILE A 480 -14.52 -12.41 -23.80
N TYR A 481 -13.98 -13.57 -24.16
CA TYR A 481 -14.29 -14.85 -23.52
C TYR A 481 -13.81 -14.88 -22.05
N ALA A 482 -12.70 -14.23 -21.73
CA ALA A 482 -12.23 -14.07 -20.35
C ALA A 482 -13.19 -13.21 -19.51
N ALA A 483 -13.78 -12.16 -20.09
CA ALA A 483 -14.81 -11.36 -19.42
C ALA A 483 -16.08 -12.18 -19.17
N LEU A 484 -16.53 -12.94 -20.16
CA LEU A 484 -17.69 -13.83 -20.06
C LEU A 484 -17.46 -15.00 -19.08
N ALA A 485 -16.20 -15.37 -18.85
CA ALA A 485 -15.83 -16.39 -17.88
C ALA A 485 -16.08 -15.93 -16.42
N ALA A 486 -16.15 -14.63 -16.12
CA ALA A 486 -16.33 -14.16 -14.74
C ALA A 486 -17.62 -14.67 -14.07
N PRO A 487 -18.83 -14.51 -14.64
CA PRO A 487 -20.02 -15.10 -14.08
C PRO A 487 -20.02 -16.64 -14.17
N LEU A 488 -19.36 -17.23 -15.16
CA LEU A 488 -19.25 -18.68 -15.33
C LEU A 488 -18.49 -19.32 -14.15
N ILE A 489 -17.30 -18.79 -13.78
CA ILE A 489 -16.53 -19.35 -12.66
C ILE A 489 -17.26 -19.22 -11.34
N GLY A 490 -18.01 -18.12 -11.12
CA GLY A 490 -18.87 -17.96 -9.94
C GLY A 490 -19.98 -19.01 -9.88
N LEU A 491 -20.58 -19.36 -11.01
CA LEU A 491 -21.64 -20.35 -11.10
C LEU A 491 -21.17 -21.77 -10.72
N ILE A 492 -19.96 -22.14 -11.12
CA ILE A 492 -19.40 -23.49 -10.94
C ILE A 492 -18.43 -23.61 -9.76
N GLY A 493 -18.08 -22.51 -9.09
CA GLY A 493 -17.21 -22.49 -7.93
C GLY A 493 -15.71 -22.67 -8.26
N GLU A 494 -15.23 -22.10 -9.37
CA GLU A 494 -13.82 -22.10 -9.75
C GLU A 494 -13.07 -20.90 -9.14
N SER A 495 -11.72 -20.95 -9.15
CA SER A 495 -10.89 -19.88 -8.58
C SER A 495 -10.77 -18.68 -9.52
N SER A 496 -10.60 -17.48 -8.93
CA SER A 496 -10.28 -16.26 -9.67
C SER A 496 -8.95 -16.38 -10.41
N PHE A 497 -8.86 -15.76 -11.59
CA PHE A 497 -7.63 -15.64 -12.36
C PHE A 497 -7.54 -14.28 -13.04
N ILE A 498 -6.38 -14.00 -13.63
CA ILE A 498 -6.10 -12.74 -14.33
C ILE A 498 -5.89 -13.03 -15.81
N PHE A 499 -6.51 -12.22 -16.66
CA PHE A 499 -6.25 -12.18 -18.09
C PHE A 499 -5.55 -10.88 -18.46
N GLU A 500 -4.40 -10.96 -19.10
CA GLU A 500 -3.58 -9.81 -19.42
C GLU A 500 -3.24 -9.73 -20.90
N LEU A 501 -3.35 -8.52 -21.46
CA LEU A 501 -2.77 -8.16 -22.74
C LEU A 501 -1.53 -7.29 -22.51
N ALA A 502 -0.33 -7.86 -22.74
CA ALA A 502 0.94 -7.19 -22.52
C ALA A 502 1.64 -6.86 -23.85
N GLY A 503 2.45 -5.81 -23.87
CA GLY A 503 3.24 -5.44 -25.06
C GLY A 503 3.39 -3.93 -25.24
N GLY A 504 4.13 -3.48 -26.23
CA GLY A 504 4.43 -2.06 -26.46
C GLY A 504 3.19 -1.16 -26.58
N THR A 505 3.39 0.15 -26.48
CA THR A 505 2.34 1.17 -26.57
C THR A 505 1.61 1.17 -27.93
N SER A 506 0.41 1.73 -27.95
CA SER A 506 -0.40 1.99 -29.17
C SER A 506 -0.70 0.76 -30.03
N LYS A 507 -0.91 -0.41 -29.41
CA LYS A 507 -1.20 -1.67 -30.09
C LYS A 507 -2.66 -2.15 -29.97
N GLY A 508 -3.60 -1.28 -29.55
CA GLY A 508 -5.02 -1.61 -29.44
C GLY A 508 -5.41 -2.45 -28.21
N LYS A 509 -4.54 -2.62 -27.23
CA LYS A 509 -4.82 -3.39 -25.99
C LYS A 509 -6.03 -2.85 -25.23
N THR A 510 -6.06 -1.54 -24.95
CA THR A 510 -7.18 -0.87 -24.29
C THR A 510 -8.47 -1.03 -25.08
N THR A 511 -8.42 -0.95 -26.43
CA THR A 511 -9.59 -1.18 -27.28
C THR A 511 -10.12 -2.62 -27.14
N ALA A 512 -9.25 -3.64 -27.08
CA ALA A 512 -9.68 -5.01 -26.85
C ALA A 512 -10.40 -5.16 -25.49
N LEU A 513 -9.90 -4.50 -24.41
CA LEU A 513 -10.59 -4.47 -23.12
C LEU A 513 -11.92 -3.72 -23.19
N ARG A 514 -11.97 -2.59 -23.90
CA ARG A 514 -13.21 -1.81 -24.08
C ARG A 514 -14.28 -2.61 -24.83
N ILE A 515 -13.90 -3.38 -25.85
CA ILE A 515 -14.84 -4.29 -26.54
C ILE A 515 -15.41 -5.31 -25.56
N ALA A 516 -14.56 -5.95 -24.75
CA ALA A 516 -15.03 -6.91 -23.76
C ALA A 516 -15.94 -6.25 -22.69
N ALA A 517 -15.62 -5.04 -22.25
CA ALA A 517 -16.41 -4.26 -21.29
C ALA A 517 -17.77 -3.83 -21.87
N SER A 518 -17.82 -3.48 -23.18
CA SER A 518 -19.04 -3.04 -23.84
C SER A 518 -20.15 -4.08 -23.84
N LEU A 519 -19.86 -5.35 -23.64
CA LEU A 519 -20.86 -6.39 -23.48
C LEU A 519 -21.66 -6.21 -22.18
N PHE A 520 -21.01 -5.70 -21.13
CA PHE A 520 -21.58 -5.56 -19.80
C PHE A 520 -22.13 -4.16 -19.51
N GLY A 521 -21.57 -3.09 -20.07
CA GLY A 521 -21.98 -1.72 -19.82
C GLY A 521 -21.04 -0.71 -20.45
N CYS A 522 -20.92 0.48 -19.86
CA CYS A 522 -20.12 1.59 -20.36
C CYS A 522 -18.62 1.24 -20.40
N PRO A 523 -17.97 1.19 -21.58
CA PRO A 523 -16.58 0.77 -21.73
C PRO A 523 -15.56 1.89 -21.60
N ASP A 524 -15.96 3.04 -21.05
CA ASP A 524 -15.15 4.24 -20.96
C ASP A 524 -14.49 4.36 -19.58
N GLU A 525 -13.16 4.22 -19.51
CA GLU A 525 -12.37 4.30 -18.28
C GLU A 525 -12.23 5.74 -17.75
N GLN A 526 -12.65 6.75 -18.49
CA GLN A 526 -12.65 8.15 -18.07
C GLN A 526 -13.98 8.54 -17.40
N LYS A 527 -15.03 7.73 -17.57
CA LYS A 527 -16.32 7.95 -16.93
C LYS A 527 -16.44 7.18 -15.62
N PRO A 528 -17.22 7.75 -14.65
CA PRO A 528 -17.58 6.99 -13.46
C PRO A 528 -18.29 5.69 -13.84
N GLY A 529 -17.76 4.54 -13.39
CA GLY A 529 -18.30 3.24 -13.78
C GLY A 529 -17.40 2.09 -13.31
N PHE A 530 -17.59 0.93 -13.90
CA PHE A 530 -16.85 -0.29 -13.54
C PHE A 530 -15.52 -0.47 -14.31
N PHE A 531 -15.20 0.33 -15.31
CA PHE A 531 -13.92 0.28 -15.99
C PHE A 531 -12.94 1.26 -15.32
N LYS A 532 -11.82 0.76 -14.80
CA LYS A 532 -10.86 1.53 -13.98
C LYS A 532 -9.47 1.55 -14.63
N GLN A 533 -8.59 2.39 -14.09
CA GLN A 533 -7.16 2.42 -14.40
C GLN A 533 -6.35 2.00 -13.16
N TRP A 534 -5.10 1.55 -13.33
CA TRP A 534 -4.25 1.09 -12.22
C TRP A 534 -3.80 2.17 -11.20
N ASN A 535 -4.28 3.38 -11.30
CA ASN A 535 -4.06 4.40 -10.28
C ASN A 535 -5.00 4.17 -9.06
N LEU A 536 -4.89 3.00 -8.43
CA LEU A 536 -5.76 2.52 -7.36
C LEU A 536 -4.92 2.01 -6.18
N THR A 537 -5.45 2.13 -4.98
CA THR A 537 -4.83 1.51 -3.81
C THR A 537 -5.19 0.02 -3.71
N LYS A 538 -4.37 -0.78 -3.03
CA LYS A 538 -4.65 -2.20 -2.77
C LYS A 538 -6.00 -2.41 -2.08
N VAL A 539 -6.34 -1.55 -1.12
CA VAL A 539 -7.62 -1.62 -0.37
C VAL A 539 -8.80 -1.34 -1.30
N TYR A 540 -8.65 -0.39 -2.22
CA TYR A 540 -9.68 -0.11 -3.21
C TYR A 540 -9.92 -1.33 -4.11
N ILE A 541 -8.86 -1.97 -4.63
CA ILE A 541 -8.99 -3.17 -5.49
C ILE A 541 -9.67 -4.32 -4.73
N GLU A 542 -9.35 -4.51 -3.44
CA GLU A 542 -10.02 -5.49 -2.57
C GLU A 542 -11.52 -5.23 -2.47
N ARG A 543 -11.91 -3.98 -2.20
CA ARG A 543 -13.33 -3.58 -2.11
C ARG A 543 -14.03 -3.71 -3.44
N TYR A 544 -13.40 -3.21 -4.50
CA TYR A 544 -13.91 -3.28 -5.86
C TYR A 544 -14.15 -4.72 -6.31
N ALA A 545 -13.20 -5.63 -6.05
CA ALA A 545 -13.36 -7.07 -6.36
C ALA A 545 -14.52 -7.70 -5.57
N ALA A 546 -14.70 -7.33 -4.30
CA ALA A 546 -15.80 -7.83 -3.48
C ALA A 546 -17.17 -7.31 -3.97
N THR A 547 -17.27 -6.02 -4.30
CA THR A 547 -18.51 -5.42 -4.84
C THR A 547 -18.87 -6.02 -6.21
N MET A 548 -17.86 -6.22 -7.08
CA MET A 548 -18.00 -6.76 -8.45
C MET A 548 -18.03 -8.28 -8.52
N ASN A 549 -18.24 -8.96 -7.43
CA ASN A 549 -18.20 -10.43 -7.37
C ASN A 549 -18.98 -11.10 -8.51
N ASN A 550 -18.35 -12.06 -9.18
CA ASN A 550 -18.82 -12.76 -10.38
C ASN A 550 -19.04 -11.89 -11.64
N LEU A 551 -18.57 -10.62 -11.60
CA LEU A 551 -18.54 -9.73 -12.77
C LEU A 551 -17.09 -9.44 -13.15
N PRO A 552 -16.77 -9.29 -14.45
CA PRO A 552 -15.38 -9.04 -14.86
C PRO A 552 -14.89 -7.69 -14.34
N LEU A 553 -13.68 -7.68 -13.75
CA LEU A 553 -12.99 -6.45 -13.39
C LEU A 553 -12.12 -5.99 -14.56
N PHE A 554 -12.27 -4.74 -14.97
CA PHE A 554 -11.43 -4.11 -15.98
C PHE A 554 -10.55 -3.05 -15.31
N ILE A 555 -9.23 -3.28 -15.34
CA ILE A 555 -8.24 -2.32 -14.80
C ILE A 555 -7.15 -2.13 -15.87
N ASP A 556 -7.16 -0.99 -16.53
CA ASP A 556 -6.28 -0.68 -17.66
C ASP A 556 -4.96 -0.04 -17.22
N ASP A 557 -3.89 -0.28 -17.99
CA ASP A 557 -2.58 0.38 -17.93
C ASP A 557 -1.79 0.20 -16.61
N THR A 558 -1.15 -0.97 -16.46
CA THR A 558 -0.29 -1.30 -15.32
C THR A 558 0.88 -0.32 -15.09
N LYS A 559 1.24 0.51 -16.08
CA LYS A 559 2.27 1.55 -15.92
C LYS A 559 1.90 2.62 -14.90
N LYS A 560 0.60 2.80 -14.63
CA LYS A 560 0.09 3.75 -13.64
C LYS A 560 0.10 3.21 -12.21
N ALA A 561 0.39 1.91 -12.03
CA ALA A 561 0.47 1.29 -10.71
C ALA A 561 1.83 1.53 -10.03
N ASP A 562 1.84 1.57 -8.71
CA ASP A 562 3.09 1.39 -7.95
C ASP A 562 3.60 -0.06 -8.17
N PRO A 563 4.81 -0.26 -8.72
CA PRO A 563 5.37 -1.59 -8.96
C PRO A 563 5.42 -2.48 -7.70
N LYS A 564 5.58 -1.89 -6.51
CA LYS A 564 5.61 -2.62 -5.23
C LYS A 564 4.25 -3.16 -4.83
N MET A 565 3.17 -2.54 -5.30
CA MET A 565 1.80 -2.93 -5.00
C MET A 565 1.33 -4.11 -5.87
N ILE A 566 1.85 -4.24 -7.09
CA ILE A 566 1.38 -5.23 -8.07
C ILE A 566 1.47 -6.68 -7.55
N PRO A 567 2.64 -7.22 -7.09
CA PRO A 567 2.75 -8.61 -6.66
C PRO A 567 1.79 -9.00 -5.53
N PRO A 568 1.71 -8.24 -4.41
CA PRO A 568 0.79 -8.58 -3.33
C PRO A 568 -0.69 -8.44 -3.74
N THR A 569 -1.02 -7.58 -4.72
CA THR A 569 -2.38 -7.44 -5.24
C THR A 569 -2.78 -8.63 -6.09
N ILE A 570 -1.91 -9.09 -7.00
CA ILE A 570 -2.13 -10.30 -7.81
C ILE A 570 -2.40 -11.51 -6.90
N TYR A 571 -1.53 -11.72 -5.91
CA TYR A 571 -1.66 -12.85 -4.99
C TYR A 571 -2.99 -12.81 -4.23
N GLN A 572 -3.33 -11.66 -3.67
CA GLN A 572 -4.56 -11.46 -2.93
C GLN A 572 -5.80 -11.60 -3.82
N PHE A 573 -5.79 -10.98 -5.02
CA PHE A 573 -6.90 -11.09 -5.97
C PHE A 573 -7.19 -12.55 -6.34
N CYS A 574 -6.16 -13.31 -6.71
CA CYS A 574 -6.31 -14.69 -7.09
C CYS A 574 -6.65 -15.63 -5.92
N SER A 575 -6.40 -15.22 -4.66
CA SER A 575 -6.86 -15.98 -3.49
C SER A 575 -8.38 -15.89 -3.28
N GLY A 576 -9.04 -14.90 -3.87
CA GLY A 576 -10.49 -14.67 -3.72
C GLY A 576 -10.89 -14.18 -2.33
N GLN A 577 -9.94 -13.73 -1.51
CA GLN A 577 -10.18 -13.33 -0.13
C GLN A 577 -9.47 -12.02 0.21
N GLY A 578 -10.17 -11.13 0.88
CA GLY A 578 -9.64 -9.91 1.45
C GLY A 578 -8.78 -10.17 2.68
N ARG A 579 -8.00 -9.16 3.05
CA ARG A 579 -7.19 -9.23 4.26
C ARG A 579 -8.08 -9.30 5.51
N GLY A 580 -7.84 -10.29 6.37
CA GLY A 580 -8.52 -10.38 7.66
C GLY A 580 -8.25 -9.13 8.50
N ARG A 581 -9.30 -8.53 9.07
CA ARG A 581 -9.24 -7.34 9.93
C ARG A 581 -9.91 -7.65 11.25
N GLY A 582 -9.22 -7.33 12.36
CA GLY A 582 -9.80 -7.33 13.68
C GLY A 582 -10.49 -6.00 13.98
N SER A 583 -11.50 -6.02 14.83
CA SER A 583 -12.13 -4.84 15.42
C SER A 583 -12.29 -5.05 16.91
N LEU A 584 -12.61 -3.99 17.67
CA LEU A 584 -12.93 -4.08 19.09
C LEU A 584 -14.11 -5.02 19.38
N LYS A 585 -14.91 -5.38 18.37
CA LYS A 585 -16.04 -6.31 18.47
C LYS A 585 -15.71 -7.73 17.97
N GLY A 586 -14.43 -8.04 17.68
CA GLY A 586 -13.98 -9.32 17.15
C GLY A 586 -13.49 -9.23 15.71
N SER A 587 -13.37 -10.37 15.02
CA SER A 587 -12.97 -10.42 13.62
C SER A 587 -14.09 -9.89 12.72
N GLN A 588 -13.73 -9.02 11.77
CA GLN A 588 -14.66 -8.59 10.72
C GLN A 588 -14.86 -9.72 9.70
N ILE A 589 -16.07 -9.78 9.13
CA ILE A 589 -16.34 -10.67 7.99
C ILE A 589 -15.39 -10.27 6.85
N GLY A 590 -14.55 -11.22 6.41
CA GLY A 590 -13.61 -11.00 5.31
C GLY A 590 -14.34 -10.79 3.99
N ALA A 591 -13.89 -9.84 3.20
CA ALA A 591 -14.36 -9.70 1.82
C ALA A 591 -13.97 -10.94 1.01
N THR A 592 -14.90 -11.46 0.19
CA THR A 592 -14.64 -12.58 -0.71
C THR A 592 -15.13 -12.27 -2.11
N TRP A 593 -14.48 -12.85 -3.10
CA TRP A 593 -14.85 -12.73 -4.51
C TRP A 593 -14.43 -13.95 -5.32
N CYS A 594 -15.13 -14.17 -6.41
CA CYS A 594 -14.80 -15.18 -7.40
C CYS A 594 -15.05 -14.59 -8.79
N THR A 595 -13.98 -14.08 -9.42
CA THR A 595 -14.12 -13.34 -10.68
C THR A 595 -12.83 -13.31 -11.49
N VAL A 596 -12.89 -12.74 -12.70
CA VAL A 596 -11.74 -12.54 -13.60
C VAL A 596 -11.35 -11.08 -13.63
N LEU A 597 -10.05 -10.80 -13.44
CA LEU A 597 -9.47 -9.49 -13.68
C LEU A 597 -8.89 -9.43 -15.09
N LEU A 598 -9.37 -8.49 -15.90
CA LEU A 598 -8.83 -8.19 -17.22
C LEU A 598 -7.98 -6.91 -17.14
N THR A 599 -6.77 -6.98 -17.68
CA THR A 599 -5.83 -5.85 -17.58
C THR A 599 -4.93 -5.73 -18.80
N THR A 600 -4.31 -4.54 -18.94
CA THR A 600 -3.29 -4.29 -19.96
C THR A 600 -2.00 -3.76 -19.33
N GLY A 601 -0.90 -3.95 -20.02
CA GLY A 601 0.40 -3.41 -19.62
C GLY A 601 1.40 -3.32 -20.77
N GLU A 602 2.44 -2.52 -20.58
CA GLU A 602 3.62 -2.54 -21.48
C GLU A 602 4.53 -3.72 -21.14
N GLN A 603 4.65 -4.05 -19.86
CA GLN A 603 5.37 -5.19 -19.33
C GLN A 603 4.38 -6.22 -18.78
N LYS A 604 4.73 -7.49 -18.81
CA LYS A 604 3.92 -8.54 -18.21
C LYS A 604 3.80 -8.34 -16.70
N LEU A 605 2.62 -8.56 -16.13
CA LEU A 605 2.41 -8.55 -14.66
C LEU A 605 3.35 -9.52 -13.94
N SER A 606 3.67 -10.62 -14.56
CA SER A 606 4.61 -11.63 -14.07
C SER A 606 6.03 -11.06 -13.86
N SER A 607 6.44 -10.04 -14.63
CA SER A 607 7.75 -9.42 -14.47
C SER A 607 7.90 -8.63 -13.17
N PHE A 608 6.79 -8.23 -12.54
CA PHE A 608 6.80 -7.55 -11.24
C PHE A 608 6.83 -8.54 -10.06
N SER A 609 6.52 -9.81 -10.28
CA SER A 609 6.47 -10.84 -9.24
C SER A 609 7.49 -11.94 -9.50
N LYS A 610 8.36 -12.18 -8.53
CA LYS A 610 9.29 -13.31 -8.56
C LYS A 610 8.70 -14.59 -7.93
N ASP A 611 7.43 -14.58 -7.53
CA ASP A 611 6.74 -15.69 -6.90
C ASP A 611 5.98 -16.52 -7.95
N GLY A 612 6.42 -17.76 -8.18
CA GLY A 612 5.79 -18.69 -9.12
C GLY A 612 4.32 -19.05 -8.79
N GLY A 613 3.90 -18.81 -7.54
CA GLY A 613 2.50 -19.01 -7.12
C GLY A 613 1.54 -17.98 -7.72
N ALA A 614 1.96 -16.73 -7.87
CA ALA A 614 1.20 -15.66 -8.50
C ALA A 614 1.14 -15.83 -10.03
N VAL A 615 2.26 -16.20 -10.63
CA VAL A 615 2.42 -16.36 -12.08
C VAL A 615 1.50 -17.44 -12.66
N GLY A 616 1.32 -18.57 -11.95
CA GLY A 616 0.46 -19.67 -12.39
C GLY A 616 -1.04 -19.35 -12.43
N ARG A 617 -1.43 -18.08 -12.27
CA ARG A 617 -2.82 -17.60 -12.27
C ARG A 617 -3.06 -16.43 -13.24
N ILE A 618 -2.06 -16.11 -14.08
CA ILE A 618 -2.12 -15.01 -15.04
C ILE A 618 -2.01 -15.58 -16.47
N LEU A 619 -3.09 -15.51 -17.23
CA LEU A 619 -3.06 -15.74 -18.68
C LEU A 619 -2.59 -14.46 -19.36
N SER A 620 -1.28 -14.36 -19.67
CA SER A 620 -0.67 -13.17 -20.26
C SER A 620 -0.39 -13.40 -21.75
N LEU A 621 -1.14 -12.72 -22.62
CA LEU A 621 -0.88 -12.68 -24.05
C LEU A 621 0.04 -11.50 -24.38
N HIS A 622 1.09 -11.76 -25.15
CA HIS A 622 2.09 -10.76 -25.50
C HIS A 622 2.01 -10.37 -26.97
N GLY A 623 1.98 -9.07 -27.25
CA GLY A 623 1.97 -8.56 -28.60
C GLY A 623 0.82 -7.61 -28.90
N SER A 624 0.54 -7.38 -30.18
CA SER A 624 -0.62 -6.62 -30.64
C SER A 624 -1.85 -7.52 -30.70
N PRO A 625 -2.95 -7.23 -30.00
CA PRO A 625 -4.18 -8.02 -30.09
C PRO A 625 -4.79 -8.04 -31.49
N PHE A 626 -4.49 -7.02 -32.31
CA PHE A 626 -4.97 -6.88 -33.68
C PHE A 626 -3.93 -7.31 -34.74
N GLU A 627 -2.87 -8.01 -34.32
CA GLU A 627 -1.80 -8.57 -35.15
C GLU A 627 -1.00 -7.56 -35.95
N SER A 628 -1.60 -6.51 -36.49
CA SER A 628 -0.98 -5.41 -37.22
C SER A 628 -1.10 -4.06 -36.51
N THR A 629 -0.25 -3.12 -36.91
CA THR A 629 -0.30 -1.70 -36.48
C THR A 629 -0.27 -0.77 -37.68
N ASP A 630 -0.70 -1.25 -38.85
CA ASP A 630 -0.81 -0.45 -40.06
C ASP A 630 -1.98 0.57 -39.95
N MET A 631 -2.04 1.47 -40.97
CA MET A 631 -3.02 2.57 -41.00
C MET A 631 -4.46 2.03 -41.11
N GLU A 632 -4.67 0.94 -41.81
CA GLU A 632 -5.99 0.33 -41.98
C GLU A 632 -6.53 -0.23 -40.67
N THR A 633 -5.67 -0.96 -39.92
CA THR A 633 -5.97 -1.45 -38.57
C THR A 633 -6.20 -0.29 -37.61
N GLY A 634 -5.42 0.81 -37.71
CA GLY A 634 -5.61 2.02 -36.91
C GLY A 634 -7.00 2.64 -37.12
N THR A 635 -7.43 2.84 -38.37
CA THR A 635 -8.73 3.38 -38.72
C THR A 635 -9.88 2.47 -38.24
N MET A 636 -9.72 1.16 -38.39
CA MET A 636 -10.69 0.18 -37.89
C MET A 636 -10.86 0.28 -36.36
N ILE A 637 -9.74 0.40 -35.62
CA ILE A 637 -9.75 0.55 -34.15
C ILE A 637 -10.48 1.82 -33.73
N GLU A 638 -10.28 2.93 -34.44
CA GLU A 638 -10.98 4.19 -34.19
C GLU A 638 -12.48 4.06 -34.38
N GLN A 639 -12.91 3.46 -35.49
CA GLN A 639 -14.34 3.18 -35.79
C GLN A 639 -14.97 2.27 -34.73
N ILE A 640 -14.27 1.23 -34.29
CA ILE A 640 -14.73 0.34 -33.22
C ILE A 640 -14.93 1.14 -31.92
N ASN A 641 -13.93 1.95 -31.50
CA ASN A 641 -14.04 2.77 -30.29
C ASN A 641 -15.23 3.74 -30.35
N GLU A 642 -15.46 4.38 -31.49
CA GLU A 642 -16.63 5.25 -31.68
C GLU A 642 -17.93 4.45 -31.53
N THR A 643 -18.06 3.31 -32.18
CA THR A 643 -19.25 2.44 -32.14
C THR A 643 -19.54 2.00 -30.68
N ILE A 644 -18.56 1.44 -29.98
CA ILE A 644 -18.78 0.92 -28.62
C ILE A 644 -18.98 2.02 -27.58
N SER A 645 -18.60 3.28 -27.85
CA SER A 645 -18.91 4.42 -26.98
C SER A 645 -20.38 4.82 -26.98
N GLY A 646 -21.10 4.44 -28.04
CA GLY A 646 -22.51 4.70 -28.24
C GLY A 646 -23.43 3.48 -28.07
N HIS A 647 -22.89 2.24 -28.14
CA HIS A 647 -23.66 1.02 -28.18
C HIS A 647 -23.04 -0.04 -27.27
N TYR A 648 -23.64 -0.28 -26.11
CA TYR A 648 -23.07 -1.17 -25.08
C TYR A 648 -24.12 -1.70 -24.07
N GLY A 649 -23.79 -2.75 -23.30
CA GLY A 649 -24.56 -3.29 -22.17
C GLY A 649 -25.68 -4.25 -22.57
N HIS A 650 -25.80 -4.59 -23.84
CA HIS A 650 -26.92 -5.38 -24.36
C HIS A 650 -26.79 -6.89 -24.11
N LEU A 651 -25.56 -7.43 -24.02
CA LEU A 651 -25.35 -8.88 -24.07
C LEU A 651 -25.23 -9.53 -22.69
N ALA A 652 -24.87 -8.78 -21.67
CA ALA A 652 -24.63 -9.33 -20.34
C ALA A 652 -25.87 -10.02 -19.74
N GLU A 653 -27.04 -9.41 -19.80
CA GLU A 653 -28.26 -10.00 -19.26
C GLU A 653 -28.64 -11.30 -19.99
N LEU A 654 -28.56 -11.32 -21.31
CA LEU A 654 -28.84 -12.51 -22.11
C LEU A 654 -27.86 -13.65 -21.79
N TRP A 655 -26.60 -13.31 -21.65
CA TRP A 655 -25.55 -14.23 -21.22
C TRP A 655 -25.84 -14.84 -19.84
N ILE A 656 -26.19 -14.00 -18.85
CA ILE A 656 -26.54 -14.46 -17.51
C ILE A 656 -27.77 -15.37 -17.55
N ARG A 657 -28.82 -15.03 -18.30
CA ARG A 657 -30.00 -15.86 -18.45
C ARG A 657 -29.66 -17.23 -19.09
N HIS A 658 -28.78 -17.25 -20.09
CA HIS A 658 -28.25 -18.48 -20.67
C HIS A 658 -27.53 -19.35 -19.62
N LEU A 659 -26.67 -18.76 -18.80
CA LEU A 659 -25.98 -19.45 -17.72
C LEU A 659 -26.94 -19.98 -16.64
N MET A 660 -28.00 -19.22 -16.30
CA MET A 660 -29.05 -19.69 -15.37
C MET A 660 -29.78 -20.93 -15.87
N ALA A 661 -30.02 -21.02 -17.19
CA ALA A 661 -30.69 -22.17 -17.83
C ALA A 661 -29.77 -23.37 -18.09
N SER A 662 -28.42 -23.18 -17.93
CA SER A 662 -27.43 -24.20 -18.28
C SER A 662 -27.23 -25.22 -17.15
N ASP A 663 -26.96 -26.47 -17.49
CA ASP A 663 -26.58 -27.51 -16.52
C ASP A 663 -25.13 -27.34 -16.06
N LYS A 664 -24.95 -27.05 -14.76
CA LYS A 664 -23.64 -26.89 -14.13
C LYS A 664 -22.74 -28.12 -14.24
N SER A 665 -23.32 -29.34 -14.27
CA SER A 665 -22.56 -30.60 -14.41
C SER A 665 -21.97 -30.71 -15.82
N ARG A 666 -22.75 -30.40 -16.83
CA ARG A 666 -22.31 -30.38 -18.23
C ARG A 666 -21.20 -29.33 -18.45
N ILE A 667 -21.33 -28.13 -17.85
CA ILE A 667 -20.29 -27.09 -17.92
C ILE A 667 -18.98 -27.59 -17.29
N ARG A 668 -19.04 -28.23 -16.13
CA ARG A 668 -17.86 -28.81 -15.48
C ARG A 668 -17.18 -29.89 -16.31
N GLU A 669 -17.96 -30.73 -16.96
CA GLU A 669 -17.46 -31.78 -17.87
C GLU A 669 -16.77 -31.17 -19.09
N GLN A 670 -17.38 -30.17 -19.74
CA GLN A 670 -16.76 -29.44 -20.85
C GLN A 670 -15.45 -28.81 -20.48
N ILE A 671 -15.38 -28.14 -19.31
CA ILE A 671 -14.14 -27.55 -18.80
C ILE A 671 -13.10 -28.62 -18.44
N ALA A 672 -13.50 -29.76 -17.92
CA ALA A 672 -12.60 -30.88 -17.63
C ALA A 672 -12.00 -31.46 -18.92
N GLN A 673 -12.81 -31.64 -19.96
CA GLN A 673 -12.39 -32.13 -21.28
C GLN A 673 -11.43 -31.12 -21.94
N ALA A 674 -11.82 -29.87 -22.09
CA ALA A 674 -10.93 -28.82 -22.61
C ALA A 674 -9.62 -28.69 -21.78
N GLY A 675 -9.73 -28.80 -20.45
CA GLY A 675 -8.57 -28.78 -19.55
C GLY A 675 -7.61 -29.94 -19.79
N ALA A 676 -8.09 -31.11 -20.14
CA ALA A 676 -7.25 -32.26 -20.51
C ALA A 676 -6.48 -32.00 -21.83
N GLU A 677 -7.14 -31.39 -22.84
CA GLU A 677 -6.47 -30.99 -24.09
C GLU A 677 -5.36 -29.96 -23.85
N TYR A 678 -5.64 -28.87 -23.12
CA TYR A 678 -4.65 -27.82 -22.82
C TYR A 678 -3.53 -28.35 -21.94
N LYS A 679 -3.79 -29.25 -21.00
CA LYS A 679 -2.76 -29.95 -20.20
C LYS A 679 -1.86 -30.83 -21.07
N HIS A 680 -2.43 -31.54 -22.03
CA HIS A 680 -1.66 -32.36 -22.96
C HIS A 680 -0.67 -31.49 -23.77
N LEU A 681 -1.15 -30.36 -24.31
CA LEU A 681 -0.30 -29.38 -25.01
C LEU A 681 0.78 -28.72 -24.09
N ALA A 682 0.52 -28.65 -22.79
CA ALA A 682 1.46 -28.13 -21.78
C ALA A 682 2.42 -29.20 -21.21
N SER A 683 2.28 -30.47 -21.67
CA SER A 683 3.11 -31.57 -21.16
C SER A 683 4.62 -31.28 -21.33
N GLY A 684 5.39 -31.51 -20.27
CA GLY A 684 6.82 -31.23 -20.25
C GLY A 684 7.22 -29.76 -20.04
N ARG A 685 6.26 -28.82 -19.88
CA ARG A 685 6.51 -27.37 -19.72
C ARG A 685 6.38 -26.83 -18.30
N GLY A 686 6.31 -27.73 -17.28
CA GLY A 686 6.34 -27.38 -15.86
C GLY A 686 4.97 -27.10 -15.21
N GLU A 687 4.96 -26.95 -13.88
CA GLU A 687 3.75 -26.83 -13.08
C GLU A 687 2.92 -25.58 -13.37
N VAL A 688 3.57 -24.47 -13.72
CA VAL A 688 2.89 -23.20 -14.05
C VAL A 688 1.99 -23.40 -15.27
N ALA A 689 2.51 -24.01 -16.34
CA ALA A 689 1.75 -24.32 -17.54
C ALA A 689 0.53 -25.24 -17.25
N MET A 690 0.73 -26.22 -16.36
CA MET A 690 -0.33 -27.14 -15.95
C MET A 690 -1.45 -26.45 -15.17
N ARG A 691 -1.13 -25.45 -14.35
CA ARG A 691 -2.12 -24.63 -13.62
C ARG A 691 -2.89 -23.70 -14.56
N LEU A 692 -2.20 -23.04 -15.49
CA LEU A 692 -2.82 -22.15 -16.48
C LEU A 692 -3.75 -22.86 -17.44
N SER A 693 -3.55 -24.17 -17.68
CA SER A 693 -4.43 -24.99 -18.54
C SER A 693 -5.89 -24.95 -18.09
N ARG A 694 -6.14 -24.85 -16.76
CA ARG A 694 -7.52 -24.79 -16.24
C ARG A 694 -8.18 -23.45 -16.57
N ALA A 695 -7.46 -22.33 -16.39
CA ALA A 695 -7.97 -21.01 -16.75
C ALA A 695 -8.21 -20.89 -18.27
N MET A 696 -7.30 -21.44 -19.07
CA MET A 696 -7.45 -21.49 -20.53
C MET A 696 -8.69 -22.28 -20.96
N ALA A 697 -8.92 -23.43 -20.33
CA ALA A 697 -10.13 -24.25 -20.59
C ALA A 697 -11.42 -23.50 -20.23
N ILE A 698 -11.42 -22.71 -19.17
CA ILE A 698 -12.58 -21.90 -18.78
C ILE A 698 -12.87 -20.83 -19.83
N VAL A 699 -11.83 -20.15 -20.32
CA VAL A 699 -11.95 -19.13 -21.39
C VAL A 699 -12.46 -19.77 -22.69
N ASP A 700 -11.95 -20.95 -23.06
CA ASP A 700 -12.41 -21.73 -24.24
C ASP A 700 -13.88 -22.07 -24.13
N VAL A 701 -14.30 -22.68 -23.01
CA VAL A 701 -15.71 -23.10 -22.82
C VAL A 701 -16.64 -21.88 -22.77
N ALA A 702 -16.22 -20.77 -22.14
CA ALA A 702 -16.99 -19.53 -22.16
C ALA A 702 -17.22 -19.04 -23.59
N GLY A 703 -16.21 -19.11 -24.46
CA GLY A 703 -16.33 -18.78 -25.89
C GLY A 703 -17.29 -19.68 -26.65
N ARG A 704 -17.22 -21.01 -26.46
CA ARG A 704 -18.14 -21.98 -27.09
C ARG A 704 -19.59 -21.74 -26.64
N MET A 705 -19.80 -21.56 -25.34
CA MET A 705 -21.13 -21.31 -24.80
C MET A 705 -21.69 -19.94 -25.26
N PHE A 706 -20.83 -18.94 -25.46
CA PHE A 706 -21.24 -17.67 -26.03
C PHE A 706 -21.73 -17.81 -27.47
N ASP A 707 -21.01 -18.58 -28.29
CA ASP A 707 -21.44 -18.91 -29.63
C ASP A 707 -22.78 -19.67 -29.65
N GLU A 708 -22.96 -20.66 -28.76
CA GLU A 708 -24.24 -21.37 -28.59
C GLU A 708 -25.37 -20.42 -28.17
N CYS A 709 -25.07 -19.46 -27.24
CA CYS A 709 -26.09 -18.53 -26.75
C CYS A 709 -26.66 -17.61 -27.82
N PHE A 710 -25.83 -17.16 -28.76
CA PHE A 710 -26.18 -16.13 -29.74
C PHE A 710 -26.18 -16.63 -31.19
N ASP A 711 -25.88 -17.93 -31.47
CA ASP A 711 -25.74 -18.55 -32.80
C ASP A 711 -24.81 -17.77 -33.76
N LEU A 712 -23.64 -17.31 -33.23
CA LEU A 712 -22.79 -16.36 -33.94
C LEU A 712 -21.71 -17.00 -34.83
N LYS A 713 -21.24 -18.21 -34.52
CA LYS A 713 -20.13 -18.92 -35.20
C LYS A 713 -18.80 -18.11 -35.17
N LEU A 714 -18.52 -17.45 -34.08
CA LEU A 714 -17.31 -16.62 -33.88
C LEU A 714 -16.17 -17.43 -33.27
N PHE A 715 -16.42 -18.54 -32.62
CA PHE A 715 -15.43 -19.31 -31.89
C PHE A 715 -14.42 -20.01 -32.81
N ASN A 716 -13.13 -19.71 -32.62
CA ASN A 716 -12.04 -20.31 -33.39
C ASN A 716 -11.19 -21.21 -32.49
N ALA A 717 -11.48 -22.51 -32.45
CA ALA A 717 -10.77 -23.51 -31.65
C ALA A 717 -9.28 -23.59 -31.99
N GLU A 718 -8.93 -23.51 -33.29
CA GLU A 718 -7.53 -23.59 -33.72
C GLU A 718 -6.75 -22.32 -33.31
N GLY A 719 -7.35 -21.14 -33.47
CA GLY A 719 -6.77 -19.90 -32.99
C GLY A 719 -6.48 -19.94 -31.47
N MET A 720 -7.42 -20.47 -30.67
CA MET A 720 -7.25 -20.66 -29.23
C MET A 720 -6.06 -21.58 -28.90
N ARG A 721 -5.88 -22.68 -29.62
CA ARG A 721 -4.75 -23.60 -29.47
C ARG A 721 -3.43 -22.92 -29.84
N GLN A 722 -3.39 -22.14 -30.92
CA GLN A 722 -2.22 -21.43 -31.38
C GLN A 722 -1.79 -20.36 -30.35
N GLU A 723 -2.73 -19.59 -29.82
CA GLU A 723 -2.42 -18.60 -28.76
C GLU A 723 -1.94 -19.27 -27.47
N TRP A 724 -2.51 -20.44 -27.12
CA TRP A 724 -2.00 -21.24 -26.01
C TRP A 724 -0.55 -21.68 -26.22
N ILE A 725 -0.20 -22.18 -27.41
CA ILE A 725 1.16 -22.58 -27.74
C ILE A 725 2.10 -21.38 -27.72
N LYS A 726 1.69 -20.22 -28.25
CA LYS A 726 2.46 -18.96 -28.17
C LYS A 726 2.71 -18.55 -26.71
N LEU A 727 1.68 -18.64 -25.86
CA LEU A 727 1.81 -18.34 -24.43
C LEU A 727 2.83 -19.27 -23.76
N LEU A 728 2.75 -20.58 -24.04
CA LEU A 728 3.67 -21.59 -23.50
C LEU A 728 5.12 -21.40 -23.98
N THR A 729 5.34 -20.93 -25.19
CA THR A 729 6.69 -20.72 -25.76
C THR A 729 7.27 -19.37 -25.41
N GLY A 730 6.42 -18.34 -25.30
CA GLY A 730 6.85 -16.97 -25.00
C GLY A 730 6.85 -16.63 -23.50
N SER A 731 6.56 -17.57 -22.61
CA SER A 731 6.55 -17.34 -21.17
C SER A 731 7.91 -17.63 -20.57
N THR A 732 8.60 -16.58 -20.15
CA THR A 732 9.85 -16.66 -19.38
C THR A 732 9.66 -17.40 -18.07
N GLU A 733 8.48 -17.34 -17.48
CA GLU A 733 8.15 -18.02 -16.22
C GLU A 733 8.01 -19.55 -16.38
N ILE A 734 7.57 -20.01 -17.53
CA ILE A 734 7.54 -21.44 -17.86
C ILE A 734 8.96 -21.96 -18.08
N ASN A 735 9.84 -21.10 -18.60
CA ASN A 735 11.26 -21.39 -18.80
C ASN A 735 12.17 -21.00 -17.62
N ARG A 736 11.59 -20.57 -16.49
CA ARG A 736 12.34 -20.11 -15.31
C ARG A 736 13.46 -21.04 -14.83
N PRO A 737 13.29 -22.38 -14.84
CA PRO A 737 14.42 -23.26 -14.54
C PRO A 737 15.58 -23.16 -15.55
N LEU A 738 15.28 -22.86 -16.82
CA LEU A 738 16.28 -22.63 -17.86
C LEU A 738 16.99 -21.30 -17.66
N GLU A 739 16.27 -20.21 -17.44
CA GLU A 739 16.83 -18.90 -17.14
C GLU A 739 17.72 -18.92 -15.90
N ALA A 740 17.23 -19.58 -14.82
CA ALA A 740 18.04 -19.76 -13.62
C ALA A 740 19.32 -20.55 -13.89
N LEU A 741 19.26 -21.52 -14.80
CA LEU A 741 20.45 -22.26 -15.24
C LEU A 741 21.41 -21.40 -16.02
N GLU A 742 20.90 -20.61 -16.97
CA GLU A 742 21.68 -19.67 -17.79
C GLU A 742 22.36 -18.61 -16.91
N ASP A 743 21.63 -18.02 -15.96
CA ASP A 743 22.16 -17.08 -14.97
C ASP A 743 23.29 -17.70 -14.14
N VAL A 744 23.10 -18.95 -13.66
CA VAL A 744 24.12 -19.65 -12.87
C VAL A 744 25.34 -19.98 -13.71
N LEU A 745 25.15 -20.48 -14.92
CA LEU A 745 26.31 -20.82 -15.80
C LEU A 745 27.03 -19.55 -16.26
N GLY A 746 26.30 -18.45 -16.51
CA GLY A 746 26.88 -17.12 -16.74
C GLY A 746 27.67 -16.60 -15.53
N TRP A 747 27.14 -16.80 -14.31
CA TRP A 747 27.87 -16.48 -13.08
C TRP A 747 29.13 -17.31 -12.92
N VAL A 748 29.06 -18.62 -13.16
CA VAL A 748 30.22 -19.52 -13.13
C VAL A 748 31.29 -19.06 -14.13
N ALA A 749 30.88 -18.71 -15.35
CA ALA A 749 31.80 -18.23 -16.39
C ALA A 749 32.47 -16.92 -15.98
N ALA A 750 31.70 -15.93 -15.49
CA ALA A 750 32.21 -14.63 -15.06
C ALA A 750 33.15 -14.73 -13.84
N HIS A 751 32.94 -15.73 -12.98
CA HIS A 751 33.70 -15.91 -11.75
C HIS A 751 34.58 -17.19 -11.78
N HIS A 752 35.04 -17.62 -12.96
CA HIS A 752 35.79 -18.86 -13.16
C HIS A 752 36.98 -19.01 -12.19
N ARG A 753 37.59 -17.89 -11.75
CA ARG A 753 38.70 -17.90 -10.75
C ARG A 753 38.30 -18.38 -9.37
N GLN A 754 37.01 -18.43 -9.07
CA GLN A 754 36.48 -18.98 -7.80
C GLN A 754 36.20 -20.49 -7.88
N PHE A 755 36.54 -21.14 -8.97
CA PHE A 755 36.30 -22.55 -9.20
C PHE A 755 37.60 -23.29 -9.48
N LEU A 756 37.80 -24.45 -8.82
CA LEU A 756 38.88 -25.37 -9.15
C LEU A 756 38.60 -26.03 -10.50
N LYS A 757 39.64 -26.26 -11.30
CA LYS A 757 39.53 -26.92 -12.60
C LYS A 757 39.90 -28.38 -12.50
N GLY A 758 39.12 -29.26 -13.16
CA GLY A 758 39.40 -30.69 -13.18
C GLY A 758 39.72 -31.28 -11.81
N ASP A 759 40.94 -31.79 -11.62
CA ASP A 759 41.40 -32.43 -10.37
C ASP A 759 42.32 -31.54 -9.49
N GLU A 760 42.40 -30.23 -9.79
CA GLU A 760 43.15 -29.28 -8.96
C GLU A 760 42.74 -29.38 -7.48
N THR A 761 43.70 -29.33 -6.58
CA THR A 761 43.48 -29.43 -5.13
C THR A 761 43.73 -28.13 -4.38
N THR A 762 44.46 -27.19 -4.99
CA THR A 762 44.84 -25.92 -4.35
C THR A 762 44.16 -24.75 -5.04
N HIS A 763 43.57 -23.88 -4.24
CA HIS A 763 42.93 -22.63 -4.70
C HIS A 763 43.72 -21.43 -4.16
N TYR A 764 44.03 -20.46 -5.03
CA TYR A 764 44.86 -19.30 -4.68
C TYR A 764 44.03 -18.00 -4.53
N GLY A 765 42.71 -18.08 -4.55
CA GLY A 765 41.80 -16.90 -4.42
C GLY A 765 41.17 -16.79 -3.03
N PRO A 766 40.60 -15.59 -2.70
CA PRO A 766 39.98 -15.36 -1.40
C PRO A 766 38.66 -16.10 -1.19
N LEU A 767 37.98 -16.50 -2.25
CA LEU A 767 36.69 -17.21 -2.20
C LEU A 767 36.71 -18.42 -3.13
N LEU A 768 36.37 -19.59 -2.61
CA LEU A 768 36.19 -20.81 -3.37
C LEU A 768 34.71 -21.15 -3.48
N SER A 769 34.16 -21.13 -4.68
CA SER A 769 32.71 -21.33 -4.93
C SER A 769 32.37 -22.73 -5.45
N GLY A 770 33.36 -23.46 -5.99
CA GLY A 770 33.09 -24.79 -6.50
C GLY A 770 34.27 -25.42 -7.29
N ARG A 771 33.90 -26.38 -8.16
CA ARG A 771 34.78 -27.07 -9.06
C ARG A 771 34.10 -27.25 -10.42
N ILE A 772 34.84 -27.10 -11.51
CA ILE A 772 34.34 -27.32 -12.86
C ILE A 772 35.12 -28.51 -13.45
N LYS A 773 34.38 -29.50 -13.93
CA LYS A 773 34.87 -30.65 -14.71
C LYS A 773 34.33 -30.54 -16.16
N LYS A 774 34.80 -31.38 -17.04
CA LYS A 774 34.39 -31.38 -18.46
C LYS A 774 32.88 -31.61 -18.63
N ASP A 775 32.29 -32.42 -17.79
CA ASP A 775 30.88 -32.88 -17.83
C ASP A 775 30.03 -32.33 -16.67
N GLU A 776 30.62 -31.71 -15.66
CA GLU A 776 29.91 -31.35 -14.44
C GLU A 776 30.41 -30.04 -13.81
N ALA A 777 29.51 -29.14 -13.46
CA ALA A 777 29.79 -27.98 -12.61
C ALA A 777 29.32 -28.27 -11.17
N ILE A 778 30.28 -28.39 -10.24
CA ILE A 778 30.06 -28.69 -8.83
C ILE A 778 30.12 -27.38 -8.06
N ILE A 779 28.99 -26.91 -7.56
CA ILE A 779 28.87 -25.61 -6.89
C ILE A 779 28.53 -25.81 -5.42
N ILE A 780 29.25 -25.12 -4.51
CA ILE A 780 28.98 -25.17 -3.07
C ILE A 780 27.55 -24.75 -2.81
N GLY A 781 26.82 -25.61 -2.06
CA GLY A 781 25.38 -25.44 -1.90
C GLY A 781 24.94 -24.10 -1.33
N GLU A 782 25.67 -23.56 -0.36
CA GLU A 782 25.39 -22.25 0.25
C GLU A 782 25.65 -21.11 -0.73
N GLN A 783 26.70 -21.19 -1.54
CA GLN A 783 27.02 -20.18 -2.56
C GLN A 783 25.95 -20.12 -3.65
N LEU A 784 25.50 -21.28 -4.15
CA LEU A 784 24.46 -21.33 -5.16
C LEU A 784 23.12 -20.89 -4.59
N ASP A 785 22.76 -21.28 -3.35
CA ASP A 785 21.52 -20.83 -2.71
C ASP A 785 21.50 -19.30 -2.58
N THR A 786 22.60 -18.72 -2.10
CA THR A 786 22.76 -17.26 -1.97
C THR A 786 22.67 -16.56 -3.33
N TYR A 787 23.34 -17.08 -4.35
CA TYR A 787 23.28 -16.53 -5.70
C TYR A 787 21.86 -16.57 -6.26
N LEU A 788 21.19 -17.73 -6.22
CA LEU A 788 19.81 -17.87 -6.69
C LEU A 788 18.86 -16.93 -5.95
N GLN A 789 18.98 -16.81 -4.62
CA GLN A 789 18.18 -15.87 -3.82
C GLN A 789 18.45 -14.42 -4.22
N SER A 790 19.70 -14.04 -4.44
CA SER A 790 20.04 -12.67 -4.90
C SER A 790 19.43 -12.32 -6.25
N ARG A 791 19.22 -13.33 -7.12
CA ARG A 791 18.53 -13.20 -8.41
C ARG A 791 17.01 -13.38 -8.29
N GLY A 792 16.50 -13.68 -7.07
CA GLY A 792 15.09 -13.84 -6.76
C GLY A 792 14.49 -15.19 -7.18
N TYR A 793 15.32 -16.20 -7.25
CA TYR A 793 14.88 -17.59 -7.38
C TYR A 793 14.76 -18.26 -6.02
N GLU A 794 13.81 -19.18 -5.87
CA GLU A 794 13.76 -20.05 -4.69
C GLU A 794 14.64 -21.28 -4.97
N PRO A 795 15.77 -21.46 -4.24
CA PRO A 795 16.79 -22.47 -4.58
C PRO A 795 16.28 -23.90 -4.62
N THR A 796 15.42 -24.27 -3.67
CA THR A 796 14.91 -25.64 -3.56
C THR A 796 13.97 -25.97 -4.72
N SER A 797 13.14 -25.01 -5.14
CA SER A 797 12.22 -25.17 -6.26
C SER A 797 12.97 -25.30 -7.59
N ILE A 798 13.96 -24.44 -7.83
CA ILE A 798 14.81 -24.49 -9.03
C ILE A 798 15.59 -25.80 -9.10
N ALA A 799 16.22 -26.23 -7.99
CA ALA A 799 16.98 -27.47 -7.95
C ALA A 799 16.09 -28.72 -8.18
N LYS A 800 14.83 -28.73 -7.68
CA LYS A 800 13.87 -29.80 -8.00
C LYS A 800 13.55 -29.85 -9.50
N ALA A 801 13.28 -28.68 -10.11
CA ALA A 801 13.00 -28.60 -11.54
C ALA A 801 14.20 -29.03 -12.39
N TRP A 802 15.43 -28.66 -12.01
CA TRP A 802 16.64 -29.13 -12.68
C TRP A 802 16.84 -30.65 -12.53
N LYS A 803 16.53 -31.21 -11.36
CA LYS A 803 16.53 -32.65 -11.16
C LYS A 803 15.55 -33.37 -12.08
N GLU A 804 14.29 -32.89 -12.18
CA GLU A 804 13.26 -33.45 -13.06
C GLU A 804 13.66 -33.41 -14.53
N LYS A 805 14.33 -32.33 -14.95
CA LYS A 805 14.90 -32.19 -16.32
C LYS A 805 16.18 -32.98 -16.54
N GLY A 806 16.73 -33.60 -15.51
CA GLY A 806 17.97 -34.34 -15.57
C GLY A 806 19.23 -33.45 -15.67
N TRP A 807 19.12 -32.16 -15.44
CA TRP A 807 20.24 -31.21 -15.44
C TRP A 807 21.07 -31.24 -14.14
N LEU A 808 20.53 -31.86 -13.08
CA LEU A 808 21.21 -31.99 -11.80
C LEU A 808 21.52 -33.47 -11.53
N ASN A 809 22.81 -33.78 -11.32
CA ASN A 809 23.23 -35.07 -10.89
C ASN A 809 22.97 -35.24 -9.39
N THR A 810 22.07 -36.15 -9.03
CA THR A 810 21.63 -36.38 -7.65
C THR A 810 22.10 -37.74 -7.12
N GLU A 811 22.20 -37.90 -5.78
CA GLU A 811 22.53 -39.13 -5.11
C GLU A 811 21.45 -39.42 -4.07
N ASP A 812 20.93 -40.65 -4.04
CA ASP A 812 19.83 -41.09 -3.16
C ASP A 812 18.61 -40.12 -3.17
N GLY A 813 18.32 -39.50 -4.33
CA GLY A 813 17.21 -38.57 -4.45
C GLY A 813 17.43 -37.17 -3.86
N ARG A 814 18.57 -36.91 -3.21
CA ARG A 814 18.93 -35.65 -2.57
C ARG A 814 19.41 -34.64 -3.61
N LEU A 815 18.94 -33.37 -3.49
CA LEU A 815 19.31 -32.28 -4.41
C LEU A 815 20.80 -31.89 -4.31
N LYS A 816 21.41 -32.01 -3.11
CA LYS A 816 22.83 -31.74 -2.86
C LYS A 816 23.56 -33.05 -2.54
N LYS A 817 24.66 -33.32 -3.21
CA LYS A 817 25.56 -34.43 -2.86
C LYS A 817 26.74 -33.90 -2.03
N THR A 818 27.43 -34.84 -1.37
CA THR A 818 28.69 -34.55 -0.69
C THR A 818 29.81 -34.62 -1.72
N ALA A 819 30.40 -33.47 -2.07
CA ALA A 819 31.51 -33.37 -3.04
C ALA A 819 32.81 -32.94 -2.32
N ARG A 820 33.95 -33.36 -2.85
CA ARG A 820 35.25 -32.88 -2.40
C ARG A 820 35.69 -31.70 -3.25
N ILE A 821 35.83 -30.52 -2.62
CA ILE A 821 36.29 -29.29 -3.26
C ILE A 821 37.52 -28.82 -2.48
N GLY A 822 38.70 -28.89 -3.13
CA GLY A 822 40.00 -28.71 -2.45
C GLY A 822 40.22 -29.75 -1.33
N ALA A 823 40.56 -29.29 -0.13
CA ALA A 823 40.77 -30.12 1.05
C ALA A 823 39.46 -30.49 1.79
N ALA A 824 38.35 -29.82 1.50
CA ALA A 824 37.07 -29.91 2.23
C ALA A 824 36.06 -30.85 1.55
N ARG A 825 35.23 -31.52 2.38
CA ARG A 825 33.98 -32.18 1.93
C ARG A 825 32.80 -31.27 2.23
N VAL A 826 32.09 -30.85 1.17
CA VAL A 826 30.99 -29.91 1.27
C VAL A 826 29.72 -30.45 0.61
N LYS A 827 28.55 -29.95 1.03
CA LYS A 827 27.29 -30.16 0.30
C LYS A 827 27.24 -29.27 -0.92
N ALA A 828 27.14 -29.85 -2.11
CA ALA A 828 27.20 -29.15 -3.37
C ALA A 828 26.06 -29.56 -4.32
N TYR A 829 25.68 -28.68 -5.19
CA TYR A 829 24.88 -28.99 -6.37
C TYR A 829 25.80 -29.39 -7.51
N CYS A 830 25.43 -30.42 -8.24
CA CYS A 830 26.23 -30.99 -9.34
C CYS A 830 25.45 -30.87 -10.63
N ILE A 831 25.71 -29.82 -11.40
CA ILE A 831 25.03 -29.54 -12.68
C ILE A 831 25.72 -30.35 -13.78
N ASN A 832 24.90 -31.12 -14.54
CA ASN A 832 25.38 -31.91 -15.67
C ASN A 832 25.46 -31.04 -16.93
N LEU A 833 26.66 -30.66 -17.32
CA LEU A 833 26.88 -29.73 -18.44
C LEU A 833 26.50 -30.34 -19.81
N GLU A 834 26.65 -31.64 -20.01
CA GLU A 834 26.30 -32.31 -21.27
C GLU A 834 24.78 -32.29 -21.51
N LYS A 835 23.97 -32.53 -20.47
CA LYS A 835 22.51 -32.54 -20.55
C LYS A 835 21.87 -31.16 -20.61
N THR A 836 22.58 -30.13 -20.21
CA THR A 836 22.09 -28.75 -20.29
C THR A 836 22.13 -28.18 -21.70
N GLY A 837 22.89 -28.79 -22.61
CA GLY A 837 23.10 -28.29 -23.97
C GLY A 837 23.86 -26.96 -24.02
N TRP A 838 24.58 -26.63 -22.96
CA TRP A 838 25.32 -25.37 -22.86
C TRP A 838 26.54 -25.36 -23.80
N PRO A 839 26.71 -24.39 -24.70
CA PRO A 839 27.73 -24.41 -25.76
C PRO A 839 29.16 -24.01 -25.30
N PHE A 840 29.40 -23.88 -24.00
CA PHE A 840 30.73 -23.47 -23.53
C PHE A 840 31.70 -24.65 -23.53
N GLU A 841 32.55 -24.70 -24.54
CA GLU A 841 33.87 -25.34 -24.41
C GLU A 841 34.68 -24.49 -23.42
N ILE A 842 34.95 -25.04 -22.26
CA ILE A 842 35.96 -24.47 -21.35
C ILE A 842 37.29 -24.64 -22.06
N PRO A 843 37.97 -23.54 -22.48
CA PRO A 843 39.27 -23.68 -23.17
C PRO A 843 40.24 -24.52 -22.33
N GLU A 844 40.85 -25.51 -22.91
CA GLU A 844 41.81 -26.42 -22.21
C GLU A 844 43.04 -25.65 -21.71
N ASP A 845 43.33 -24.45 -22.25
CA ASP A 845 44.51 -23.64 -21.93
C ASP A 845 44.17 -22.17 -21.68
N PHE A 846 44.04 -21.81 -20.43
CA PHE A 846 43.87 -20.41 -19.96
C PHE A 846 45.24 -19.76 -19.61
N SER A 847 46.35 -20.32 -20.06
CA SER A 847 47.69 -19.78 -19.77
C SER A 847 48.00 -18.45 -20.54
N GLU A 848 47.25 -18.09 -21.58
CA GLU A 848 47.50 -16.89 -22.39
C GLU A 848 46.97 -15.57 -21.83
N PHE A 849 46.14 -15.56 -20.76
CA PHE A 849 45.60 -14.32 -20.16
C PHE A 849 46.35 -13.89 -18.87
N GLN A 850 47.61 -14.24 -18.71
CA GLN A 850 48.41 -13.79 -17.54
C GLN A 850 49.15 -12.46 -17.78
N ASN A 851 48.99 -11.80 -18.96
CA ASN A 851 49.66 -10.55 -19.27
C ASN A 851 48.70 -9.53 -19.93
N GLU A 852 47.69 -9.04 -19.19
CA GLU A 852 47.09 -7.72 -19.37
C GLU A 852 46.54 -7.22 -18.04
#